data_1f09c3e9e5be82e029e044415a7f57b8
#
_entry.id   1f09c3e9e5be82e029e044415a7f57b8
#
_cell.length_a   1.000
_cell.length_b   1.000
_cell.length_c   1.000
_cell.angle_alpha   90.00
_cell.angle_beta   90.00
_cell.angle_gamma   90.00
#
_symmetry.space_group_name_H-M   'P 1'
#
loop_
_entity.id
_entity.type
_entity.pdbx_description
1 polymer ?
#
loop_
_entity_poly.entity_id
_entity_poly.type
_entity_poly.pdbx_seq_one_letter_code
_entity_poly.pdbx_strand_id
1 'polypeptide(L)'
;GFPKWHVSSLEEYKRLHAASIADPDAFWRAEAKNLDWFTPFHTVCTWNPPDARWFEGGTLNACDNCVDRHVRAGHGAQTAIIWEGEPVGPKGHEIRRISYADLQRATARCANALKSMGVKKGDVVTIYMPMIPELAVAMLACARIGAAHSVIFGGFAHTAIAERVIDANSRVIITADGGYRRGEVVPLLKNVNDAVALLAEQKHTVRDVLVVKRIGNSPASGDTGLGSASPVLPAHGATTTGSAGVVRPTPDSTTYHWWHDTVDKASPDCPCEPVQSEDMLFLLYTSGSTGKPKGIVHTTAGYLAFVQMTARLAFNLIPDTEQIFWCSADIGWVTGHSYVLYGILANRVPTLMYEGAPNFPAVEGRPGHGERFWDIIARHKVTQFYTAPTAIRTFMKWGDDLPARHDLSSLKLLGSVGEPINPEAWIWYHTHIGRARCPIVDTYWQTETGGHVVTPLPGATPTKPGSCTLPMLGIDAAVVNEQGQPMPPNTGGLFVIRKPWPGMLRAVYGNRERFVSNYWSRVKDASGTPCYFSADGARADADGYVWIQGRIDDVIKVSGHLLGTMEVESAIVSHPAVAEAAVVGMPHDVKGSAICAFVTLKPAWLKANDRKPDDALRKELAAHVAKEVGALARPDAVRFAEGLPKTRSGKIMRRLLRDVAVGVEKIIQDTTTLEDFSVVAKLRQDEE
;
A
#
# COMPACT_ATOMS: atom_id res chain seq x y z
N GLY A 1 -22.41 4.96 -16.40
CA GLY A 1 -20.97 4.90 -16.73
C GLY A 1 -20.29 6.26 -16.62
N PHE A 2 -19.02 6.33 -16.95
CA PHE A 2 -18.31 7.59 -17.08
C PHE A 2 -18.72 8.30 -18.37
N PRO A 3 -18.71 9.63 -18.40
CA PRO A 3 -19.09 10.38 -19.61
C PRO A 3 -18.06 10.22 -20.74
N LYS A 4 -16.82 9.92 -20.42
CA LYS A 4 -15.71 9.73 -21.36
C LYS A 4 -14.64 8.81 -20.75
N TRP A 5 -13.97 8.03 -21.59
CA TRP A 5 -12.79 7.27 -21.26
C TRP A 5 -11.53 7.98 -21.78
N HIS A 6 -10.43 7.92 -21.05
CA HIS A 6 -9.14 8.45 -21.52
C HIS A 6 -8.59 7.65 -22.70
N VAL A 7 -8.83 6.34 -22.69
CA VAL A 7 -8.54 5.44 -23.82
C VAL A 7 -9.80 4.63 -24.08
N SER A 8 -10.27 4.58 -25.31
CA SER A 8 -11.63 4.15 -25.64
C SER A 8 -11.71 2.82 -26.38
N SER A 9 -10.57 2.28 -26.84
CA SER A 9 -10.52 0.96 -27.50
C SER A 9 -9.17 0.25 -27.30
N LEU A 10 -9.18 -1.06 -27.50
CA LEU A 10 -7.96 -1.88 -27.44
C LEU A 10 -6.96 -1.50 -28.53
N GLU A 11 -7.46 -1.11 -29.73
CA GLU A 11 -6.62 -0.65 -30.82
C GLU A 11 -5.94 0.66 -30.48
N GLU A 12 -6.67 1.58 -29.86
CA GLU A 12 -6.11 2.85 -29.36
C GLU A 12 -5.03 2.57 -28.31
N TYR A 13 -5.32 1.70 -27.32
CA TYR A 13 -4.33 1.28 -26.33
C TYR A 13 -3.07 0.72 -27.03
N LYS A 14 -3.21 -0.24 -27.94
CA LYS A 14 -2.06 -0.84 -28.64
C LYS A 14 -1.22 0.19 -29.38
N ARG A 15 -1.86 1.13 -30.07
CA ARG A 15 -1.18 2.22 -30.77
C ARG A 15 -0.44 3.15 -29.81
N LEU A 16 -1.07 3.55 -28.71
CA LEU A 16 -0.48 4.43 -27.69
C LEU A 16 0.67 3.74 -26.97
N HIS A 17 0.50 2.46 -26.59
CA HIS A 17 1.55 1.70 -25.94
C HIS A 17 2.76 1.52 -26.86
N ALA A 18 2.55 1.10 -28.12
CA ALA A 18 3.64 0.96 -29.09
C ALA A 18 4.40 2.28 -29.28
N ALA A 19 3.68 3.41 -29.41
CA ALA A 19 4.30 4.74 -29.55
C ALA A 19 5.11 5.13 -28.29
N SER A 20 4.60 4.85 -27.09
CA SER A 20 5.27 5.16 -25.83
C SER A 20 6.55 4.36 -25.62
N ILE A 21 6.65 3.17 -26.20
CA ILE A 21 7.85 2.34 -26.14
C ILE A 21 8.84 2.70 -27.25
N ALA A 22 8.35 3.09 -28.43
CA ALA A 22 9.19 3.47 -29.57
C ALA A 22 9.93 4.80 -29.33
N ASP A 23 9.24 5.78 -28.72
CA ASP A 23 9.80 7.09 -28.38
C ASP A 23 9.42 7.48 -26.95
N PRO A 24 10.14 6.94 -25.95
CA PRO A 24 9.88 7.24 -24.54
C PRO A 24 10.07 8.73 -24.20
N ASP A 25 11.02 9.38 -24.83
CA ASP A 25 11.30 10.81 -24.56
C ASP A 25 10.13 11.69 -24.99
N ALA A 26 9.60 11.50 -26.18
CA ALA A 26 8.40 12.24 -26.63
C ALA A 26 7.19 11.94 -25.74
N PHE A 27 6.99 10.68 -25.36
CA PHE A 27 5.88 10.26 -24.52
C PHE A 27 5.96 10.91 -23.12
N TRP A 28 7.08 10.75 -22.41
CA TRP A 28 7.22 11.28 -21.06
C TRP A 28 7.31 12.81 -21.03
N ARG A 29 7.85 13.43 -22.08
CA ARG A 29 7.79 14.89 -22.25
C ARG A 29 6.36 15.40 -22.37
N ALA A 30 5.50 14.67 -23.06
CA ALA A 30 4.09 15.00 -23.17
C ALA A 30 3.34 14.82 -21.83
N GLU A 31 3.59 13.71 -21.13
CA GLU A 31 2.97 13.44 -19.83
C GLU A 31 3.42 14.44 -18.75
N ALA A 32 4.69 14.84 -18.75
CA ALA A 32 5.22 15.83 -17.80
C ALA A 32 4.58 17.22 -17.92
N LYS A 33 3.87 17.54 -19.03
CA LYS A 33 3.09 18.78 -19.19
C LYS A 33 1.83 18.81 -18.29
N ASN A 34 1.44 17.67 -17.71
CA ASN A 34 0.35 17.61 -16.74
C ASN A 34 0.78 18.09 -15.34
N LEU A 35 2.05 18.44 -15.15
CA LEU A 35 2.59 19.02 -13.92
C LEU A 35 2.99 20.49 -14.12
N ASP A 36 2.89 21.27 -13.04
CA ASP A 36 3.40 22.63 -12.99
C ASP A 36 4.88 22.61 -12.61
N TRP A 37 5.71 23.32 -13.35
CA TRP A 37 7.16 23.44 -13.18
C TRP A 37 7.54 24.88 -12.83
N PHE A 38 8.36 25.07 -11.81
CA PHE A 38 8.97 26.38 -11.55
C PHE A 38 10.05 26.70 -12.60
N THR A 39 10.86 25.69 -12.94
CA THR A 39 11.82 25.76 -14.05
C THR A 39 11.60 24.55 -14.94
N PRO A 40 11.38 24.72 -16.25
CA PRO A 40 11.26 23.60 -17.18
C PRO A 40 12.54 22.74 -17.23
N PHE A 41 12.36 21.43 -17.37
CA PHE A 41 13.47 20.50 -17.61
C PHE A 41 13.95 20.57 -19.06
N HIS A 42 15.21 20.21 -19.29
CA HIS A 42 15.82 20.15 -20.63
C HIS A 42 15.99 18.68 -21.12
N THR A 43 16.30 17.74 -20.25
CA THR A 43 16.48 16.33 -20.58
C THR A 43 15.40 15.48 -19.91
N VAL A 44 14.74 14.59 -20.68
CA VAL A 44 13.66 13.74 -20.16
C VAL A 44 14.25 12.61 -19.33
N CYS A 45 15.20 11.86 -19.90
CA CYS A 45 15.83 10.73 -19.22
C CYS A 45 17.31 10.64 -19.59
N THR A 46 18.16 10.47 -18.58
CA THR A 46 19.54 9.99 -18.75
C THR A 46 19.60 8.58 -18.16
N TRP A 47 19.91 7.59 -19.00
CA TRP A 47 19.94 6.19 -18.61
C TRP A 47 21.35 5.61 -18.69
N ASN A 48 21.97 5.36 -17.54
CA ASN A 48 23.24 4.65 -17.37
C ASN A 48 23.00 3.43 -16.51
N PRO A 49 22.59 2.27 -17.07
CA PRO A 49 22.14 1.13 -16.29
C PRO A 49 23.05 0.76 -15.12
N PRO A 50 22.50 0.59 -13.91
CA PRO A 50 21.08 0.64 -13.54
C PRO A 50 20.58 2.01 -13.07
N ASP A 51 21.33 3.08 -13.32
CA ASP A 51 21.01 4.42 -12.85
C ASP A 51 20.21 5.20 -13.89
N ALA A 52 19.08 5.75 -13.46
CA ALA A 52 18.26 6.64 -14.25
C ALA A 52 18.10 8.00 -13.57
N ARG A 53 18.12 9.08 -14.37
CA ARG A 53 17.77 10.43 -13.93
C ARG A 53 16.68 10.95 -14.85
N TRP A 54 15.66 11.53 -14.26
CA TRP A 54 14.48 11.98 -14.99
C TRP A 54 14.24 13.48 -14.86
N PHE A 55 13.87 14.11 -15.97
CA PHE A 55 13.50 15.52 -16.06
C PHE A 55 14.59 16.46 -15.54
N GLU A 56 15.84 16.22 -15.97
CA GLU A 56 17.01 16.97 -15.48
C GLU A 56 16.94 18.45 -15.83
N GLY A 57 17.36 19.28 -14.87
CA GLY A 57 17.28 20.74 -14.93
C GLY A 57 15.93 21.31 -14.53
N GLY A 58 14.90 20.47 -14.43
CA GLY A 58 13.59 20.89 -13.99
C GLY A 58 13.49 21.08 -12.48
N THR A 59 12.74 22.09 -12.06
CA THR A 59 12.36 22.28 -10.65
C THR A 59 10.85 22.35 -10.51
N LEU A 60 10.32 21.68 -9.49
CA LEU A 60 8.92 21.65 -9.16
C LEU A 60 8.72 21.44 -7.65
N ASN A 61 7.48 21.26 -7.20
CA ASN A 61 7.19 20.82 -5.84
C ASN A 61 5.96 19.90 -5.85
N ALA A 62 6.01 18.79 -5.12
CA ALA A 62 4.90 17.83 -5.07
C ALA A 62 3.68 18.41 -4.35
N CYS A 63 3.85 19.19 -3.27
CA CYS A 63 2.75 19.86 -2.60
C CYS A 63 2.11 20.93 -3.50
N ASP A 64 2.90 21.70 -4.23
CA ASP A 64 2.39 22.67 -5.20
C ASP A 64 1.50 21.99 -6.24
N ASN A 65 1.96 20.88 -6.81
CA ASN A 65 1.23 20.12 -7.84
C ASN A 65 -0.02 19.41 -7.31
N CYS A 66 -0.05 19.04 -6.05
CA CYS A 66 -1.20 18.38 -5.43
C CYS A 66 -2.21 19.37 -4.83
N VAL A 67 -1.80 20.59 -4.49
CA VAL A 67 -2.62 21.52 -3.70
C VAL A 67 -2.61 22.93 -4.28
N ASP A 68 -1.46 23.60 -4.27
CA ASP A 68 -1.39 25.06 -4.51
C ASP A 68 -1.79 25.46 -5.91
N ARG A 69 -1.42 24.70 -6.95
CA ARG A 69 -1.83 24.98 -8.33
C ARG A 69 -3.33 24.97 -8.52
N HIS A 70 -4.04 24.08 -7.78
CA HIS A 70 -5.50 24.01 -7.85
C HIS A 70 -6.15 25.23 -7.20
N VAL A 71 -5.58 25.73 -6.10
CA VAL A 71 -6.03 26.98 -5.47
C VAL A 71 -5.77 28.18 -6.39
N ARG A 72 -4.58 28.27 -7.00
CA ARG A 72 -4.23 29.32 -7.99
C ARG A 72 -5.16 29.29 -9.20
N ALA A 73 -5.60 28.11 -9.63
CA ALA A 73 -6.54 27.94 -10.74
C ALA A 73 -8.00 28.21 -10.37
N GLY A 74 -8.30 28.68 -9.15
CA GLY A 74 -9.65 29.02 -8.70
C GLY A 74 -10.46 27.87 -8.11
N HIS A 75 -9.86 26.70 -7.90
CA HIS A 75 -10.52 25.51 -7.37
C HIS A 75 -10.38 25.34 -5.84
N GLY A 76 -9.97 26.39 -5.13
CA GLY A 76 -9.71 26.34 -3.69
C GLY A 76 -10.89 25.88 -2.83
N ALA A 77 -12.13 26.15 -3.26
CA ALA A 77 -13.34 25.73 -2.54
C ALA A 77 -13.74 24.26 -2.79
N GLN A 78 -13.15 23.60 -3.80
CA GLN A 78 -13.44 22.19 -4.09
C GLN A 78 -12.88 21.28 -2.97
N THR A 79 -13.61 20.21 -2.67
CA THR A 79 -13.16 19.20 -1.69
C THR A 79 -11.92 18.48 -2.24
N ALA A 80 -10.86 18.44 -1.43
CA ALA A 80 -9.66 17.67 -1.69
C ALA A 80 -9.70 16.31 -0.94
N ILE A 81 -10.04 16.35 0.35
CA ILE A 81 -10.11 15.18 1.21
C ILE A 81 -11.47 15.08 1.89
N ILE A 82 -12.04 13.89 1.85
CA ILE A 82 -13.15 13.49 2.72
C ILE A 82 -12.58 12.50 3.70
N TRP A 83 -12.76 12.75 4.98
CA TRP A 83 -12.31 11.83 6.01
C TRP A 83 -13.47 11.39 6.90
N GLU A 84 -13.44 10.10 7.26
CA GLU A 84 -14.38 9.51 8.21
C GLU A 84 -13.63 8.72 9.28
N GLY A 85 -13.94 8.97 10.56
CA GLY A 85 -13.41 8.25 11.70
C GLY A 85 -14.15 6.94 11.96
N GLU A 86 -13.49 5.99 12.64
CA GLU A 86 -14.10 4.72 13.01
C GLU A 86 -15.22 4.87 14.05
N PRO A 87 -15.02 5.65 15.15
CA PRO A 87 -16.04 5.78 16.17
C PRO A 87 -17.31 6.45 15.64
N VAL A 88 -18.45 5.91 16.06
CA VAL A 88 -19.77 6.52 15.83
C VAL A 88 -20.30 7.00 17.18
N GLY A 89 -20.37 8.31 17.34
CA GLY A 89 -20.88 8.92 18.56
C GLY A 89 -22.40 9.17 18.53
N PRO A 90 -22.96 9.75 19.61
CA PRO A 90 -24.40 10.08 19.67
C PRO A 90 -24.89 11.03 18.58
N LYS A 91 -23.97 11.78 17.95
CA LYS A 91 -24.24 12.70 16.82
C LYS A 91 -24.02 12.04 15.44
N GLY A 92 -23.77 10.74 15.39
CA GLY A 92 -23.47 9.99 14.17
C GLY A 92 -21.97 9.87 13.89
N HIS A 93 -21.63 9.75 12.61
CA HIS A 93 -20.26 9.54 12.15
C HIS A 93 -19.43 10.84 12.25
N GLU A 94 -18.16 10.68 12.62
CA GLU A 94 -17.20 11.78 12.58
C GLU A 94 -16.70 11.95 11.15
N ILE A 95 -17.12 13.03 10.48
CA ILE A 95 -16.80 13.29 9.07
C ILE A 95 -16.17 14.68 8.96
N ARG A 96 -15.05 14.77 8.22
CA ARG A 96 -14.40 16.03 7.87
C ARG A 96 -14.30 16.14 6.36
N ARG A 97 -14.71 17.30 5.81
CA ARG A 97 -14.50 17.66 4.41
C ARG A 97 -13.50 18.81 4.35
N ILE A 98 -12.39 18.59 3.67
CA ILE A 98 -11.27 19.52 3.61
C ILE A 98 -11.16 20.01 2.17
N SER A 99 -11.32 21.31 1.97
CA SER A 99 -11.14 21.93 0.67
C SER A 99 -9.66 22.05 0.31
N TYR A 100 -9.34 22.30 -0.97
CA TYR A 100 -7.97 22.59 -1.39
C TYR A 100 -7.38 23.81 -0.68
N ALA A 101 -8.19 24.86 -0.45
CA ALA A 101 -7.75 26.04 0.28
C ALA A 101 -7.47 25.73 1.77
N ASP A 102 -8.28 24.88 2.42
CA ASP A 102 -8.04 24.45 3.79
C ASP A 102 -6.77 23.59 3.87
N LEU A 103 -6.61 22.67 2.92
CA LEU A 103 -5.43 21.79 2.83
C LEU A 103 -4.16 22.62 2.61
N GLN A 104 -4.20 23.63 1.76
CA GLN A 104 -3.09 24.56 1.53
C GLN A 104 -2.68 25.27 2.83
N ARG A 105 -3.66 25.85 3.55
CA ARG A 105 -3.38 26.52 4.83
C ARG A 105 -2.82 25.55 5.89
N ALA A 106 -3.40 24.36 6.00
CA ALA A 106 -2.95 23.37 6.96
C ALA A 106 -1.51 22.90 6.66
N THR A 107 -1.20 22.63 5.39
CA THR A 107 0.15 22.22 4.98
C THR A 107 1.18 23.34 5.16
N ALA A 108 0.81 24.60 4.89
CA ALA A 108 1.70 25.74 5.12
C ALA A 108 2.02 25.94 6.62
N ARG A 109 1.02 25.83 7.50
CA ARG A 109 1.22 25.89 8.95
C ARG A 109 2.12 24.77 9.46
N CYS A 110 1.86 23.53 9.04
CA CYS A 110 2.68 22.37 9.40
C CYS A 110 4.12 22.52 8.89
N ALA A 111 4.30 23.00 7.67
CA ALA A 111 5.61 23.29 7.09
C ALA A 111 6.39 24.34 7.91
N ASN A 112 5.74 25.42 8.33
CA ASN A 112 6.36 26.43 9.20
C ASN A 112 6.70 25.88 10.58
N ALA A 113 5.86 25.02 11.16
CA ALA A 113 6.16 24.33 12.40
C ALA A 113 7.40 23.44 12.26
N LEU A 114 7.51 22.66 11.17
CA LEU A 114 8.70 21.84 10.88
C LEU A 114 9.96 22.70 10.72
N LYS A 115 9.87 23.85 10.03
CA LYS A 115 10.97 24.80 9.92
C LYS A 115 11.39 25.33 11.30
N SER A 116 10.45 25.64 12.19
CA SER A 116 10.77 26.09 13.56
C SER A 116 11.47 25.02 14.39
N MET A 117 11.22 23.74 14.10
CA MET A 117 11.95 22.59 14.64
C MET A 117 13.29 22.36 13.94
N GLY A 118 13.70 23.23 13.00
CA GLY A 118 14.96 23.18 12.27
C GLY A 118 15.02 22.14 11.14
N VAL A 119 13.88 21.64 10.66
CA VAL A 119 13.82 20.80 9.47
C VAL A 119 14.15 21.62 8.24
N LYS A 120 15.02 21.11 7.37
CA LYS A 120 15.50 21.74 6.16
C LYS A 120 15.28 20.84 4.95
N LYS A 121 15.42 21.43 3.76
CA LYS A 121 15.46 20.69 2.50
C LYS A 121 16.50 19.57 2.57
N GLY A 122 16.09 18.36 2.17
CA GLY A 122 16.91 17.15 2.18
C GLY A 122 16.89 16.36 3.50
N ASP A 123 16.36 16.91 4.59
CA ASP A 123 16.15 16.15 5.82
C ASP A 123 15.06 15.10 5.64
N VAL A 124 15.08 14.04 6.45
CA VAL A 124 14.02 13.03 6.52
C VAL A 124 13.21 13.21 7.81
N VAL A 125 11.90 13.33 7.67
CA VAL A 125 10.95 13.38 8.79
C VAL A 125 10.22 12.05 8.88
N THR A 126 10.25 11.42 10.06
CA THR A 126 9.49 10.20 10.32
C THR A 126 8.05 10.54 10.68
N ILE A 127 7.09 9.82 10.07
CA ILE A 127 5.66 9.99 10.34
C ILE A 127 5.09 8.64 10.78
N TYR A 128 4.55 8.57 12.00
CA TYR A 128 3.93 7.39 12.57
C TYR A 128 2.54 7.77 13.11
N MET A 129 1.53 7.70 12.25
CA MET A 129 0.20 8.23 12.51
C MET A 129 -0.92 7.29 12.07
N PRO A 130 -2.13 7.42 12.63
CA PRO A 130 -3.32 6.74 12.10
C PRO A 130 -3.80 7.42 10.81
N MET A 131 -4.79 6.84 10.15
CA MET A 131 -5.37 7.36 8.90
C MET A 131 -6.25 8.59 9.15
N ILE A 132 -5.66 9.69 9.61
CA ILE A 132 -6.30 10.98 9.84
C ILE A 132 -5.79 12.03 8.86
N PRO A 133 -6.53 13.13 8.63
CA PRO A 133 -6.13 14.18 7.67
C PRO A 133 -4.77 14.79 7.97
N GLU A 134 -4.39 14.88 9.23
CA GLU A 134 -3.10 15.39 9.68
C GLU A 134 -1.92 14.58 9.14
N LEU A 135 -2.11 13.27 8.84
CA LEU A 135 -1.11 12.45 8.17
C LEU A 135 -0.85 12.97 6.74
N ALA A 136 -1.90 13.23 5.97
CA ALA A 136 -1.78 13.81 4.63
C ALA A 136 -1.15 15.21 4.67
N VAL A 137 -1.56 16.03 5.64
CA VAL A 137 -0.97 17.36 5.87
C VAL A 137 0.52 17.27 6.18
N ALA A 138 0.95 16.34 7.04
CA ALA A 138 2.36 16.15 7.41
C ALA A 138 3.23 15.75 6.19
N MET A 139 2.76 14.82 5.36
CA MET A 139 3.48 14.40 4.15
C MET A 139 3.62 15.57 3.16
N LEU A 140 2.54 16.28 2.90
CA LEU A 140 2.54 17.44 1.99
C LEU A 140 3.36 18.61 2.56
N ALA A 141 3.40 18.78 3.88
CA ALA A 141 4.22 19.81 4.53
C ALA A 141 5.73 19.51 4.38
N CYS A 142 6.13 18.24 4.51
CA CYS A 142 7.50 17.83 4.21
C CYS A 142 7.85 18.14 2.74
N ALA A 143 7.00 17.72 1.80
CA ALA A 143 7.20 17.99 0.38
C ALA A 143 7.25 19.50 0.09
N ARG A 144 6.43 20.32 0.79
CA ARG A 144 6.39 21.78 0.62
C ARG A 144 7.73 22.43 0.87
N ILE A 145 8.48 21.98 1.89
CA ILE A 145 9.80 22.54 2.26
C ILE A 145 10.98 21.77 1.67
N GLY A 146 10.72 20.81 0.80
CA GLY A 146 11.77 19.98 0.18
C GLY A 146 12.41 18.97 1.13
N ALA A 147 11.80 18.68 2.27
CA ALA A 147 12.18 17.57 3.13
C ALA A 147 11.52 16.27 2.64
N ALA A 148 12.22 15.15 2.78
CA ALA A 148 11.63 13.85 2.52
C ALA A 148 10.82 13.36 3.72
N HIS A 149 9.78 12.58 3.48
CA HIS A 149 9.09 11.89 4.57
C HIS A 149 9.35 10.39 4.55
N SER A 150 9.33 9.78 5.74
CA SER A 150 9.36 8.33 5.94
C SER A 150 8.15 7.94 6.77
N VAL A 151 7.09 7.43 6.11
CA VAL A 151 5.86 7.02 6.80
C VAL A 151 5.99 5.60 7.28
N ILE A 152 5.69 5.38 8.54
CA ILE A 152 5.66 4.08 9.20
C ILE A 152 4.22 3.72 9.51
N PHE A 153 3.81 2.51 9.13
CA PHE A 153 2.46 2.02 9.40
C PHE A 153 2.14 2.04 10.91
N GLY A 154 1.03 2.66 11.29
CA GLY A 154 0.62 2.89 12.68
C GLY A 154 0.42 1.64 13.55
N GLY A 155 0.44 0.47 12.92
CA GLY A 155 0.40 -0.82 13.62
C GLY A 155 1.77 -1.41 13.98
N PHE A 156 2.91 -0.81 13.60
CA PHE A 156 4.23 -1.36 13.92
C PHE A 156 4.62 -1.11 15.38
N ALA A 157 5.44 -2.02 15.93
CA ALA A 157 5.98 -1.92 17.27
C ALA A 157 7.11 -0.88 17.36
N HIS A 158 7.44 -0.45 18.58
CA HIS A 158 8.48 0.54 18.87
C HIS A 158 9.86 0.18 18.30
N THR A 159 10.23 -1.12 18.27
CA THR A 159 11.50 -1.59 17.69
C THR A 159 11.56 -1.29 16.19
N ALA A 160 10.47 -1.54 15.47
CA ALA A 160 10.39 -1.24 14.03
C ALA A 160 10.42 0.27 13.75
N ILE A 161 9.90 1.11 14.66
CA ILE A 161 10.03 2.56 14.58
C ILE A 161 11.50 2.96 14.75
N ALA A 162 12.16 2.47 15.81
CA ALA A 162 13.55 2.81 16.12
C ALA A 162 14.51 2.44 14.97
N GLU A 163 14.40 1.24 14.42
CA GLU A 163 15.23 0.79 13.28
C GLU A 163 15.12 1.73 12.09
N ARG A 164 13.91 2.16 11.74
CA ARG A 164 13.67 3.04 10.57
C ARG A 164 14.13 4.47 10.82
N VAL A 165 13.97 4.97 12.05
CA VAL A 165 14.45 6.30 12.46
C VAL A 165 15.97 6.38 12.39
N ILE A 166 16.67 5.33 12.84
CA ILE A 166 18.15 5.25 12.75
C ILE A 166 18.60 5.20 11.29
N ASP A 167 18.03 4.28 10.51
CA ASP A 167 18.43 4.09 9.12
C ASP A 167 18.18 5.35 8.29
N ALA A 168 17.05 6.02 8.48
CA ALA A 168 16.71 7.29 7.85
C ALA A 168 17.47 8.50 8.41
N ASN A 169 18.21 8.34 9.49
CA ASN A 169 18.82 9.43 10.27
C ASN A 169 17.82 10.55 10.62
N SER A 170 16.58 10.18 10.92
CA SER A 170 15.52 11.13 11.21
C SER A 170 15.68 11.71 12.62
N ARG A 171 15.46 13.03 12.74
CA ARG A 171 15.57 13.77 14.00
C ARG A 171 14.23 14.31 14.50
N VAL A 172 13.19 14.18 13.68
CA VAL A 172 11.83 14.63 13.99
C VAL A 172 10.85 13.50 13.70
N ILE A 173 9.97 13.24 14.68
CA ILE A 173 8.88 12.27 14.54
C ILE A 173 7.55 13.02 14.65
N ILE A 174 6.62 12.75 13.72
CA ILE A 174 5.24 13.22 13.80
C ILE A 174 4.37 12.02 14.14
N THR A 175 3.52 12.15 15.17
CA THR A 175 2.65 11.07 15.65
C THR A 175 1.30 11.62 16.16
N ALA A 176 0.45 10.73 16.66
CA ALA A 176 -0.76 11.07 17.38
C ALA A 176 -0.72 10.44 18.79
N ASP A 177 -1.51 10.97 19.71
CA ASP A 177 -1.67 10.39 21.07
C ASP A 177 -2.21 8.96 21.00
N GLY A 178 -3.03 8.66 20.00
CA GLY A 178 -3.52 7.34 19.66
C GLY A 178 -4.30 7.35 18.35
N GLY A 179 -4.95 6.25 18.04
CA GLY A 179 -5.85 6.09 16.89
C GLY A 179 -6.88 5.01 17.18
N TYR A 180 -7.87 4.87 16.30
CA TYR A 180 -8.93 3.89 16.47
C TYR A 180 -8.82 2.78 15.42
N ARG A 181 -8.92 1.52 15.87
CA ARG A 181 -9.00 0.37 14.97
C ARG A 181 -9.73 -0.80 15.63
N ARG A 182 -10.77 -1.31 14.99
CA ARG A 182 -11.61 -2.40 15.48
C ARG A 182 -12.28 -2.12 16.85
N GLY A 183 -12.63 -0.84 17.06
CA GLY A 183 -13.22 -0.38 18.32
C GLY A 183 -12.24 -0.18 19.47
N GLU A 184 -10.97 -0.44 19.24
CA GLU A 184 -9.93 -0.30 20.26
C GLU A 184 -9.04 0.92 19.99
N VAL A 185 -8.41 1.43 21.05
CA VAL A 185 -7.42 2.48 20.95
C VAL A 185 -6.04 1.87 20.67
N VAL A 186 -5.41 2.30 19.59
CA VAL A 186 -4.01 1.98 19.29
C VAL A 186 -3.12 3.03 19.97
N PRO A 187 -2.23 2.66 20.93
CA PRO A 187 -1.48 3.61 21.75
C PRO A 187 -0.21 4.11 21.01
N LEU A 188 -0.38 4.97 20.00
CA LEU A 188 0.71 5.40 19.12
C LEU A 188 1.80 6.17 19.87
N LEU A 189 1.43 7.13 20.72
CA LEU A 189 2.41 7.91 21.49
C LEU A 189 3.23 7.03 22.43
N LYS A 190 2.62 6.00 23.03
CA LYS A 190 3.36 5.05 23.86
C LYS A 190 4.44 4.33 23.05
N ASN A 191 4.10 3.85 21.86
CA ASN A 191 5.07 3.18 20.98
C ASN A 191 6.21 4.14 20.56
N VAL A 192 5.91 5.41 20.32
CA VAL A 192 6.94 6.43 20.01
C VAL A 192 7.83 6.68 21.23
N ASN A 193 7.27 6.79 22.44
CA ASN A 193 8.04 6.99 23.67
C ASN A 193 9.00 5.81 23.91
N ASP A 194 8.51 4.57 23.74
CA ASP A 194 9.33 3.36 23.87
C ASP A 194 10.44 3.33 22.80
N ALA A 195 10.14 3.78 21.57
CA ALA A 195 11.13 3.89 20.50
C ALA A 195 12.18 4.97 20.79
N VAL A 196 11.79 6.14 21.30
CA VAL A 196 12.70 7.22 21.67
C VAL A 196 13.66 6.77 22.76
N ALA A 197 13.17 6.03 23.76
CA ALA A 197 14.02 5.46 24.81
C ALA A 197 15.06 4.49 24.22
N LEU A 198 14.63 3.57 23.35
CA LEU A 198 15.53 2.64 22.66
C LEU A 198 16.56 3.35 21.77
N LEU A 199 16.16 4.44 21.10
CA LEU A 199 17.04 5.27 20.28
C LEU A 199 18.11 5.96 21.11
N ALA A 200 17.76 6.47 22.28
CA ALA A 200 18.73 7.09 23.21
C ALA A 200 19.79 6.09 23.68
N GLU A 201 19.42 4.84 24.00
CA GLU A 201 20.36 3.76 24.31
C GLU A 201 21.35 3.48 23.16
N GLN A 202 20.88 3.65 21.91
CA GLN A 202 21.68 3.48 20.70
C GLN A 202 22.41 4.77 20.26
N LYS A 203 22.44 5.79 21.11
CA LYS A 203 23.08 7.11 20.87
C LYS A 203 22.53 7.84 19.65
N HIS A 204 21.26 7.59 19.29
CA HIS A 204 20.55 8.37 18.29
C HIS A 204 19.53 9.28 18.95
N THR A 205 19.67 10.58 18.75
CA THR A 205 18.80 11.57 19.38
C THR A 205 17.68 11.98 18.42
N VAL A 206 16.44 11.72 18.80
CA VAL A 206 15.26 12.38 18.23
C VAL A 206 15.12 13.73 18.92
N ARG A 207 15.21 14.83 18.17
CA ARG A 207 15.18 16.17 18.72
C ARG A 207 13.76 16.61 19.09
N ASP A 208 12.80 16.37 18.17
CA ASP A 208 11.44 16.84 18.31
C ASP A 208 10.43 15.73 18.00
N VAL A 209 9.36 15.67 18.80
CA VAL A 209 8.18 14.82 18.56
C VAL A 209 6.94 15.73 18.51
N LEU A 210 6.28 15.77 17.34
CA LEU A 210 5.05 16.51 17.12
C LEU A 210 3.84 15.57 17.26
N VAL A 211 2.91 15.89 18.17
CA VAL A 211 1.82 14.99 18.58
C VAL A 211 0.45 15.58 18.27
N VAL A 212 -0.32 14.89 17.46
CA VAL A 212 -1.75 15.20 17.21
C VAL A 212 -2.61 14.61 18.33
N LYS A 213 -3.52 15.41 18.86
CA LYS A 213 -4.49 14.95 19.87
C LYS A 213 -5.70 14.33 19.17
N ARG A 214 -5.72 12.99 19.04
CA ARG A 214 -6.77 12.25 18.35
C ARG A 214 -7.77 11.60 19.31
N ILE A 215 -7.30 10.83 20.28
CA ILE A 215 -8.18 10.10 21.21
C ILE A 215 -8.79 11.00 22.27
N GLY A 216 -8.10 12.04 22.68
CA GLY A 216 -8.63 13.04 23.63
C GLY A 216 -9.67 14.00 23.03
N ASN A 217 -9.88 13.99 21.70
CA ASN A 217 -10.85 14.84 21.00
C ASN A 217 -12.03 14.06 20.40
N SER A 218 -12.09 12.73 20.56
CA SER A 218 -13.15 11.90 19.97
C SER A 218 -14.51 12.15 20.64
N PRO A 219 -15.62 12.20 19.85
CA PRO A 219 -16.97 12.19 20.42
C PRO A 219 -17.29 10.92 21.24
N ALA A 220 -16.52 9.84 21.05
CA ALA A 220 -16.65 8.59 21.83
C ALA A 220 -16.02 8.67 23.25
N SER A 221 -15.34 9.76 23.60
CA SER A 221 -14.76 9.97 24.94
C SER A 221 -15.79 10.31 26.02
N GLY A 222 -17.08 10.26 25.74
CA GLY A 222 -18.14 10.25 26.73
C GLY A 222 -18.12 8.93 27.48
N ASP A 223 -17.51 8.93 28.64
CA ASP A 223 -17.65 8.00 29.76
C ASP A 223 -17.65 6.48 29.46
N THR A 224 -16.60 5.97 28.85
CA THR A 224 -16.34 4.52 28.74
C THR A 224 -15.39 3.99 29.81
N GLY A 225 -15.37 4.53 31.01
CA GLY A 225 -14.64 3.96 32.17
C GLY A 225 -13.13 3.76 32.04
N LEU A 226 -12.56 4.05 30.87
CA LEU A 226 -11.12 4.14 30.64
C LEU A 226 -10.74 5.57 30.99
N GLY A 227 -10.16 5.73 32.18
CA GLY A 227 -9.90 6.99 32.82
C GLY A 227 -9.47 8.12 31.89
N SER A 228 -10.06 9.28 32.07
CA SER A 228 -9.85 10.55 31.35
C SER A 228 -8.47 11.19 31.57
N ALA A 229 -7.43 10.41 31.76
CA ALA A 229 -6.07 10.90 31.76
C ALA A 229 -5.66 11.11 30.28
N SER A 230 -5.78 12.36 29.80
CA SER A 230 -4.98 12.79 28.66
C SER A 230 -3.56 12.25 28.86
N PRO A 231 -2.94 11.58 27.88
CA PRO A 231 -1.58 11.13 28.04
C PRO A 231 -0.74 12.35 28.39
N VAL A 232 -0.16 12.33 29.59
CA VAL A 232 0.76 13.37 30.05
C VAL A 232 1.97 13.23 29.15
N LEU A 233 2.30 14.27 28.38
CA LEU A 233 3.60 14.32 27.72
C LEU A 233 4.67 14.13 28.78
N PRO A 234 5.74 13.36 28.53
CA PRO A 234 6.79 13.15 29.51
C PRO A 234 7.23 14.49 30.08
N ALA A 235 7.19 14.61 31.40
CA ALA A 235 7.64 15.83 32.06
C ALA A 235 9.11 16.05 31.71
N HIS A 236 9.43 17.25 31.21
CA HIS A 236 10.82 17.67 31.09
C HIS A 236 11.52 17.45 32.43
N GLY A 237 12.72 16.90 32.41
CA GLY A 237 13.52 16.64 33.60
C GLY A 237 13.45 17.85 34.56
N ALA A 238 12.93 17.61 35.75
CA ALA A 238 12.69 18.63 36.72
C ALA A 238 14.00 19.30 37.16
N THR A 239 14.18 20.54 36.77
CA THR A 239 15.01 21.47 37.51
C THR A 239 14.13 22.63 37.96
N THR A 240 14.08 22.76 39.27
CA THR A 240 13.32 23.79 40.03
C THR A 240 13.82 25.19 39.75
N THR A 241 12.82 26.10 39.75
CA THR A 241 12.82 27.53 40.04
C THR A 241 13.07 28.57 38.94
N GLY A 242 12.02 29.36 38.72
CA GLY A 242 12.09 30.82 38.56
C GLY A 242 12.15 31.38 37.15
N SER A 243 11.07 32.09 36.79
CA SER A 243 10.93 33.06 35.70
C SER A 243 10.85 32.54 34.26
N ALA A 244 9.85 33.09 33.53
CA ALA A 244 9.54 32.83 32.14
C ALA A 244 10.76 33.06 31.19
N GLY A 245 11.57 32.02 31.02
CA GLY A 245 12.64 31.94 30.05
C GLY A 245 12.45 30.71 29.24
N VAL A 246 12.50 30.84 27.90
CA VAL A 246 12.58 29.73 26.95
C VAL A 246 13.76 28.85 27.37
N VAL A 247 13.47 27.71 27.99
CA VAL A 247 14.49 26.71 28.32
C VAL A 247 14.95 26.12 26.99
N ARG A 248 16.15 26.44 26.53
CA ARG A 248 16.80 25.70 25.45
C ARG A 248 17.04 24.27 25.95
N PRO A 249 16.56 23.23 25.24
CA PRO A 249 16.84 21.85 25.61
C PRO A 249 18.36 21.62 25.62
N THR A 250 18.83 20.79 26.56
CA THR A 250 20.19 20.26 26.49
C THR A 250 20.33 19.44 25.21
N PRO A 251 21.52 19.32 24.58
CA PRO A 251 21.69 18.63 23.31
C PRO A 251 21.16 17.21 23.21
N ASP A 252 20.88 16.57 24.34
CA ASP A 252 20.49 15.16 24.46
C ASP A 252 19.03 14.93 24.88
N SER A 253 18.17 15.96 24.92
CA SER A 253 16.76 15.82 25.34
C SER A 253 15.79 15.95 24.18
N THR A 254 14.82 14.99 24.07
CA THR A 254 13.71 15.06 23.11
C THR A 254 12.66 16.06 23.60
N THR A 255 12.23 16.98 22.71
CA THR A 255 11.16 17.94 22.98
C THR A 255 9.85 17.46 22.36
N TYR A 256 8.77 17.46 23.14
CA TYR A 256 7.43 17.11 22.68
C TYR A 256 6.59 18.37 22.46
N HIS A 257 5.90 18.41 21.32
CA HIS A 257 5.06 19.52 20.92
C HIS A 257 3.65 19.01 20.61
N TRP A 258 2.63 19.68 21.17
CA TRP A 258 1.27 19.43 20.73
C TRP A 258 1.00 20.13 19.39
N TRP A 259 0.35 19.43 18.47
CA TRP A 259 -0.03 19.96 17.15
C TRP A 259 -0.81 21.27 17.26
N HIS A 260 -1.85 21.31 18.09
CA HIS A 260 -2.70 22.49 18.28
C HIS A 260 -1.97 23.68 18.92
N ASP A 261 -0.86 23.47 19.61
CA ASP A 261 -0.04 24.55 20.18
C ASP A 261 1.03 25.05 19.22
N THR A 262 1.44 24.23 18.28
CA THR A 262 2.56 24.51 17.38
C THR A 262 2.10 24.76 15.96
N VAL A 263 1.37 23.81 15.36
CA VAL A 263 0.93 23.89 13.96
C VAL A 263 -0.23 24.87 13.78
N ASP A 264 -1.27 24.77 14.63
CA ASP A 264 -2.47 25.61 14.47
C ASP A 264 -2.19 27.10 14.72
N LYS A 265 -1.11 27.40 15.46
CA LYS A 265 -0.65 28.77 15.75
C LYS A 265 0.40 29.28 14.75
N ALA A 266 0.96 28.40 13.89
CA ALA A 266 1.96 28.81 12.91
C ALA A 266 1.33 29.63 11.77
N SER A 267 2.17 30.43 11.10
CA SER A 267 1.75 31.21 9.93
C SER A 267 1.19 30.29 8.83
N PRO A 268 0.06 30.66 8.20
CA PRO A 268 -0.45 29.95 7.02
C PRO A 268 0.27 30.36 5.72
N ASP A 269 1.27 31.22 5.79
CA ASP A 269 2.08 31.64 4.66
C ASP A 269 3.42 30.89 4.68
N CYS A 270 3.58 29.97 3.74
CA CYS A 270 4.79 29.19 3.52
C CYS A 270 4.82 28.77 2.04
N PRO A 271 5.49 29.51 1.16
CA PRO A 271 5.64 29.14 -0.24
C PRO A 271 6.27 27.74 -0.39
N CYS A 272 5.89 27.04 -1.46
CA CYS A 272 6.51 25.77 -1.81
C CYS A 272 7.95 25.99 -2.27
N GLU A 273 8.89 25.25 -1.68
CA GLU A 273 10.31 25.27 -2.03
C GLU A 273 10.50 24.63 -3.42
N PRO A 274 11.15 25.32 -4.38
CA PRO A 274 11.57 24.68 -5.62
C PRO A 274 12.59 23.57 -5.33
N VAL A 275 12.24 22.33 -5.69
CA VAL A 275 13.14 21.18 -5.55
C VAL A 275 13.55 20.68 -6.92
N GLN A 276 14.77 20.13 -7.02
CA GLN A 276 15.24 19.49 -8.25
C GLN A 276 14.42 18.25 -8.55
N SER A 277 14.30 17.88 -9.81
CA SER A 277 13.56 16.69 -10.26
C SER A 277 13.95 15.42 -9.51
N GLU A 278 15.22 15.25 -9.22
CA GLU A 278 15.81 14.08 -8.55
C GLU A 278 16.00 14.27 -7.02
N ASP A 279 15.52 15.38 -6.44
CA ASP A 279 15.47 15.50 -4.98
C ASP A 279 14.50 14.47 -4.39
N MET A 280 14.91 13.80 -3.30
CA MET A 280 14.15 12.75 -2.65
C MET A 280 12.81 13.29 -2.12
N LEU A 281 11.70 12.65 -2.50
CA LEU A 281 10.37 12.96 -2.00
C LEU A 281 10.05 12.14 -0.75
N PHE A 282 10.35 10.85 -0.83
CA PHE A 282 10.11 9.97 0.31
C PHE A 282 11.04 8.76 0.34
N LEU A 283 11.12 8.20 1.54
CA LEU A 283 11.80 6.97 1.87
C LEU A 283 10.78 6.01 2.49
N LEU A 284 10.52 4.89 1.83
CA LEU A 284 9.54 3.91 2.31
C LEU A 284 10.18 2.54 2.50
N TYR A 285 10.01 2.00 3.72
CA TYR A 285 10.61 0.74 4.10
C TYR A 285 9.75 -0.46 3.71
N THR A 286 10.36 -1.41 3.02
CA THR A 286 9.75 -2.71 2.69
C THR A 286 10.46 -3.84 3.44
N SER A 287 9.73 -4.94 3.69
CA SER A 287 10.33 -6.15 4.25
C SER A 287 11.36 -6.74 3.26
N GLY A 288 12.59 -6.92 3.71
CA GLY A 288 13.62 -7.57 2.91
C GLY A 288 13.60 -9.09 3.05
N SER A 289 14.06 -9.81 2.02
CA SER A 289 14.30 -11.26 2.10
C SER A 289 15.36 -11.65 3.15
N THR A 290 16.20 -10.72 3.55
CA THR A 290 17.33 -10.90 4.50
C THR A 290 17.03 -10.43 5.92
N GLY A 291 15.76 -10.18 6.29
CA GLY A 291 15.35 -9.79 7.63
C GLY A 291 15.40 -8.27 7.90
N LYS A 292 16.39 -7.54 7.42
CA LYS A 292 16.43 -6.07 7.62
C LYS A 292 15.58 -5.33 6.60
N PRO A 293 14.76 -4.33 7.00
CA PRO A 293 13.99 -3.49 6.09
C PRO A 293 14.88 -2.83 5.04
N LYS A 294 14.31 -2.61 3.84
CA LYS A 294 14.94 -1.85 2.74
C LYS A 294 14.25 -0.51 2.62
N GLY A 295 14.98 0.58 2.75
CA GLY A 295 14.47 1.91 2.46
C GLY A 295 14.46 2.16 0.94
N ILE A 296 13.29 2.17 0.33
CA ILE A 296 13.13 2.46 -1.09
C ILE A 296 13.03 3.97 -1.29
N VAL A 297 13.90 4.51 -2.14
CA VAL A 297 13.99 5.95 -2.42
C VAL A 297 13.19 6.29 -3.67
N HIS A 298 12.28 7.25 -3.56
CA HIS A 298 11.60 7.88 -4.69
C HIS A 298 11.91 9.37 -4.75
N THR A 299 12.14 9.87 -5.98
CA THR A 299 12.44 11.27 -6.28
C THR A 299 11.21 12.01 -6.78
N THR A 300 11.21 13.33 -6.65
CA THR A 300 9.99 14.15 -6.75
C THR A 300 9.33 14.10 -8.13
N ALA A 301 10.06 14.48 -9.17
CA ALA A 301 9.42 14.69 -10.48
C ALA A 301 9.00 13.39 -11.15
N GLY A 302 9.91 12.41 -11.21
CA GLY A 302 9.64 11.14 -11.89
C GLY A 302 8.50 10.38 -11.24
N TYR A 303 8.51 10.27 -9.90
CA TYR A 303 7.43 9.64 -9.17
C TYR A 303 6.09 10.36 -9.40
N LEU A 304 6.05 11.69 -9.24
CA LEU A 304 4.81 12.44 -9.36
C LEU A 304 4.20 12.37 -10.78
N ALA A 305 5.03 12.49 -11.83
CA ALA A 305 4.57 12.34 -13.21
C ALA A 305 3.97 10.96 -13.46
N PHE A 306 4.62 9.91 -12.94
CA PHE A 306 4.17 8.54 -13.11
C PHE A 306 2.86 8.25 -12.37
N VAL A 307 2.75 8.63 -11.09
CA VAL A 307 1.52 8.36 -10.32
C VAL A 307 0.35 9.22 -10.77
N GLN A 308 0.59 10.45 -11.23
CA GLN A 308 -0.45 11.30 -11.83
C GLN A 308 -1.02 10.63 -13.08
N MET A 309 -0.17 10.18 -14.00
CA MET A 309 -0.59 9.52 -15.24
C MET A 309 -1.30 8.19 -14.95
N THR A 310 -0.71 7.32 -14.12
CA THR A 310 -1.27 6.00 -13.86
C THR A 310 -2.60 6.06 -13.11
N ALA A 311 -2.75 6.99 -12.15
CA ALA A 311 -4.02 7.23 -11.48
C ALA A 311 -5.09 7.75 -12.45
N ARG A 312 -4.72 8.73 -13.31
CA ARG A 312 -5.61 9.30 -14.31
C ARG A 312 -6.15 8.24 -15.27
N LEU A 313 -5.27 7.40 -15.80
CA LEU A 313 -5.62 6.42 -16.81
C LEU A 313 -6.33 5.19 -16.21
N ALA A 314 -5.78 4.59 -15.14
CA ALA A 314 -6.32 3.37 -14.57
C ALA A 314 -7.67 3.59 -13.86
N PHE A 315 -7.84 4.72 -13.19
CA PHE A 315 -9.10 5.02 -12.49
C PHE A 315 -10.03 5.96 -13.26
N ASN A 316 -9.65 6.31 -14.48
CA ASN A 316 -10.40 7.26 -15.33
C ASN A 316 -10.75 8.55 -14.57
N LEU A 317 -9.76 9.17 -13.95
CA LEU A 317 -9.95 10.40 -13.17
C LEU A 317 -10.16 11.58 -14.12
N ILE A 318 -11.29 12.26 -13.95
CA ILE A 318 -11.69 13.42 -14.74
C ILE A 318 -12.05 14.54 -13.75
N PRO A 319 -11.24 15.60 -13.66
CA PRO A 319 -11.55 16.73 -12.79
C PRO A 319 -12.88 17.40 -13.20
N ASP A 320 -13.49 18.13 -12.27
CA ASP A 320 -14.78 18.82 -12.46
C ASP A 320 -15.98 17.90 -12.74
N THR A 321 -15.87 16.62 -12.34
CA THR A 321 -16.97 15.67 -12.36
C THR A 321 -17.33 15.26 -10.91
N GLU A 322 -18.51 14.65 -10.75
CA GLU A 322 -18.94 14.14 -9.44
C GLU A 322 -18.22 12.84 -9.10
N GLN A 323 -16.89 12.86 -9.10
CA GLN A 323 -16.07 11.71 -8.73
C GLN A 323 -15.62 11.83 -7.28
N ILE A 324 -15.68 10.70 -6.55
CA ILE A 324 -15.06 10.50 -5.24
C ILE A 324 -14.31 9.18 -5.29
N PHE A 325 -13.01 9.27 -5.17
CA PHE A 325 -12.13 8.13 -5.17
C PHE A 325 -11.88 7.63 -3.73
N TRP A 326 -12.01 6.33 -3.51
CA TRP A 326 -11.66 5.72 -2.24
C TRP A 326 -10.72 4.53 -2.43
N CYS A 327 -9.52 4.67 -1.90
CA CYS A 327 -8.59 3.56 -1.68
C CYS A 327 -8.61 3.19 -0.20
N SER A 328 -8.88 1.93 0.11
CA SER A 328 -8.92 1.44 1.50
C SER A 328 -7.55 1.11 2.09
N ALA A 329 -6.47 1.32 1.33
CA ALA A 329 -5.11 1.09 1.80
C ALA A 329 -4.67 2.17 2.80
N ASP A 330 -3.87 1.75 3.79
CA ASP A 330 -3.20 2.66 4.71
C ASP A 330 -2.05 3.41 4.01
N ILE A 331 -1.88 4.69 4.34
CA ILE A 331 -0.80 5.52 3.79
C ILE A 331 0.59 5.03 4.23
N GLY A 332 0.70 4.27 5.31
CA GLY A 332 1.94 3.59 5.69
C GLY A 332 2.50 2.60 4.64
N TRP A 333 1.74 2.35 3.56
CA TRP A 333 2.14 1.56 2.40
C TRP A 333 2.23 2.43 1.15
N VAL A 334 2.99 1.97 0.14
CA VAL A 334 3.14 2.72 -1.12
C VAL A 334 1.80 2.96 -1.82
N THR A 335 0.83 2.06 -1.67
CA THR A 335 -0.51 2.24 -2.25
C THR A 335 -1.18 3.50 -1.71
N GLY A 336 -1.03 3.77 -0.42
CA GLY A 336 -1.54 5.00 0.18
C GLY A 336 -0.80 6.24 -0.31
N HIS A 337 0.53 6.19 -0.44
CA HIS A 337 1.30 7.30 -1.03
C HIS A 337 0.82 7.63 -2.43
N SER A 338 0.76 6.62 -3.30
CA SER A 338 0.49 6.82 -4.73
C SER A 338 -1.00 7.06 -5.03
N TYR A 339 -1.91 6.34 -4.36
CA TYR A 339 -3.34 6.30 -4.73
C TYR A 339 -4.32 6.60 -3.59
N VAL A 340 -3.87 7.08 -2.43
CA VAL A 340 -4.69 7.86 -1.50
C VAL A 340 -4.32 9.33 -1.61
N LEU A 341 -3.04 9.65 -1.76
CA LEU A 341 -2.54 11.03 -1.68
C LEU A 341 -2.09 11.57 -3.04
N TYR A 342 -0.84 11.32 -3.45
CA TYR A 342 -0.18 12.07 -4.53
C TYR A 342 -0.88 11.96 -5.88
N GLY A 343 -1.15 10.75 -6.36
CA GLY A 343 -1.76 10.54 -7.68
C GLY A 343 -3.18 11.07 -7.78
N ILE A 344 -3.95 11.01 -6.70
CA ILE A 344 -5.35 11.45 -6.70
C ILE A 344 -5.43 12.97 -6.59
N LEU A 345 -4.70 13.57 -5.63
CA LEU A 345 -4.70 15.03 -5.46
C LEU A 345 -4.09 15.75 -6.67
N ALA A 346 -3.05 15.20 -7.29
CA ALA A 346 -2.48 15.74 -8.51
C ALA A 346 -3.48 15.76 -9.69
N ASN A 347 -4.49 14.90 -9.67
CA ASN A 347 -5.57 14.87 -10.66
C ASN A 347 -6.81 15.66 -10.23
N ARG A 348 -6.80 16.35 -9.10
CA ARG A 348 -7.88 17.17 -8.57
C ARG A 348 -9.22 16.42 -8.46
N VAL A 349 -9.17 15.21 -7.95
CA VAL A 349 -10.34 14.40 -7.59
C VAL A 349 -10.36 14.23 -6.08
N PRO A 350 -11.52 14.38 -5.40
CA PRO A 350 -11.63 14.15 -3.98
C PRO A 350 -11.21 12.72 -3.61
N THR A 351 -10.29 12.59 -2.64
CA THR A 351 -9.91 11.32 -2.05
C THR A 351 -10.63 11.11 -0.73
N LEU A 352 -11.16 9.89 -0.50
CA LEU A 352 -11.73 9.51 0.78
C LEU A 352 -10.69 8.76 1.60
N MET A 353 -10.52 9.16 2.85
CA MET A 353 -9.71 8.52 3.85
C MET A 353 -10.60 7.98 4.98
N TYR A 354 -10.41 6.75 5.37
CA TYR A 354 -11.12 6.12 6.49
C TYR A 354 -10.12 5.66 7.55
N GLU A 355 -10.32 6.13 8.79
CA GLU A 355 -9.62 5.61 9.95
C GLU A 355 -10.47 4.51 10.56
N GLY A 356 -10.07 3.24 10.39
CA GLY A 356 -10.79 2.14 10.99
C GLY A 356 -10.67 0.81 10.25
N ALA A 357 -11.49 -0.13 10.67
CA ALA A 357 -11.57 -1.46 10.09
C ALA A 357 -12.93 -1.69 9.40
N PRO A 358 -12.99 -2.60 8.41
CA PRO A 358 -14.23 -2.81 7.63
C PRO A 358 -15.40 -3.41 8.43
N ASN A 359 -15.11 -4.01 9.59
CA ASN A 359 -16.09 -4.65 10.46
C ASN A 359 -16.48 -3.80 11.68
N PHE A 360 -16.10 -2.50 11.70
CA PHE A 360 -16.38 -1.63 12.81
C PHE A 360 -16.97 -0.26 12.38
N PRO A 361 -17.90 0.32 13.15
CA PRO A 361 -18.57 -0.27 14.30
C PRO A 361 -19.44 -1.46 13.88
N ALA A 362 -19.68 -2.38 14.84
CA ALA A 362 -20.67 -3.42 14.67
C ALA A 362 -22.06 -2.78 14.52
N VAL A 363 -22.90 -3.30 13.64
CA VAL A 363 -24.31 -2.90 13.57
C VAL A 363 -25.03 -3.49 14.78
N GLU A 364 -25.90 -2.69 15.42
CA GLU A 364 -26.64 -3.11 16.63
C GLU A 364 -27.31 -4.47 16.42
N GLY A 365 -27.11 -5.39 17.37
CA GLY A 365 -27.58 -6.77 17.29
C GLY A 365 -26.81 -7.70 16.34
N ARG A 366 -25.73 -7.23 15.69
CA ARG A 366 -24.90 -8.00 14.74
C ARG A 366 -23.42 -7.73 14.95
N PRO A 367 -22.80 -8.24 16.04
CA PRO A 367 -21.38 -7.99 16.29
C PRO A 367 -20.51 -8.57 15.15
N GLY A 368 -19.56 -7.75 14.67
CA GLY A 368 -18.59 -8.17 13.66
C GLY A 368 -19.08 -8.16 12.21
N HIS A 369 -20.20 -7.55 11.90
CA HIS A 369 -20.71 -7.50 10.52
C HIS A 369 -20.02 -6.43 9.67
N GLY A 370 -19.51 -6.85 8.52
CA GLY A 370 -18.75 -6.06 7.57
C GLY A 370 -19.56 -5.13 6.67
N GLU A 371 -20.48 -4.35 7.23
CA GLU A 371 -21.31 -3.41 6.47
C GLU A 371 -20.66 -2.01 6.36
N ARG A 372 -19.62 -1.72 7.16
CA ARG A 372 -19.05 -0.38 7.26
C ARG A 372 -18.60 0.19 5.92
N PHE A 373 -17.94 -0.60 5.09
CA PHE A 373 -17.45 -0.13 3.79
C PHE A 373 -18.60 0.19 2.83
N TRP A 374 -19.65 -0.60 2.85
CA TRP A 374 -20.84 -0.38 2.02
C TRP A 374 -21.61 0.86 2.44
N ASP A 375 -21.70 1.08 3.74
CA ASP A 375 -22.28 2.28 4.33
C ASP A 375 -21.48 3.56 3.96
N ILE A 376 -20.15 3.53 4.02
CA ILE A 376 -19.28 4.61 3.57
C ILE A 376 -19.49 4.91 2.08
N ILE A 377 -19.51 3.88 1.23
CA ILE A 377 -19.73 4.03 -0.22
C ILE A 377 -21.08 4.69 -0.48
N ALA A 378 -22.14 4.21 0.16
CA ALA A 378 -23.49 4.75 0.01
C ALA A 378 -23.60 6.20 0.48
N ARG A 379 -23.03 6.51 1.67
CA ARG A 379 -23.09 7.84 2.30
C ARG A 379 -22.32 8.88 1.51
N HIS A 380 -21.10 8.56 1.10
CA HIS A 380 -20.25 9.52 0.40
C HIS A 380 -20.40 9.48 -1.13
N LYS A 381 -21.23 8.58 -1.66
CA LYS A 381 -21.42 8.41 -3.11
C LYS A 381 -20.08 8.13 -3.82
N VAL A 382 -19.28 7.22 -3.26
CA VAL A 382 -18.01 6.80 -3.83
C VAL A 382 -18.20 6.29 -5.27
N THR A 383 -17.37 6.75 -6.18
CA THR A 383 -17.47 6.40 -7.60
C THR A 383 -16.41 5.38 -8.04
N GLN A 384 -15.21 5.45 -7.45
CA GLN A 384 -14.14 4.46 -7.65
C GLN A 384 -13.77 3.86 -6.30
N PHE A 385 -13.77 2.53 -6.19
CA PHE A 385 -13.38 1.82 -4.96
C PHE A 385 -12.21 0.89 -5.25
N TYR A 386 -11.10 1.10 -4.54
CA TYR A 386 -9.83 0.41 -4.73
C TYR A 386 -9.41 -0.28 -3.42
N THR A 387 -9.32 -1.63 -3.42
CA THR A 387 -9.07 -2.41 -2.21
C THR A 387 -8.24 -3.65 -2.48
N ALA A 388 -7.84 -4.36 -1.42
CA ALA A 388 -7.01 -5.56 -1.54
C ALA A 388 -7.86 -6.84 -1.70
N PRO A 389 -7.38 -7.85 -2.46
CA PRO A 389 -8.04 -9.17 -2.58
C PRO A 389 -8.33 -9.84 -1.23
N THR A 390 -7.45 -9.68 -0.24
CA THR A 390 -7.69 -10.16 1.13
C THR A 390 -8.95 -9.55 1.75
N ALA A 391 -9.20 -8.25 1.53
CA ALA A 391 -10.43 -7.61 1.98
C ALA A 391 -11.65 -8.18 1.23
N ILE A 392 -11.54 -8.36 -0.10
CA ILE A 392 -12.61 -8.93 -0.93
C ILE A 392 -12.97 -10.34 -0.44
N ARG A 393 -11.99 -11.22 -0.21
CA ARG A 393 -12.23 -12.57 0.33
C ARG A 393 -12.86 -12.54 1.74
N THR A 394 -12.49 -11.56 2.55
CA THR A 394 -13.12 -11.34 3.85
C THR A 394 -14.60 -10.96 3.70
N PHE A 395 -14.92 -10.08 2.76
CA PHE A 395 -16.31 -9.70 2.47
C PHE A 395 -17.13 -10.87 1.95
N MET A 396 -16.57 -11.71 1.06
CA MET A 396 -17.21 -12.96 0.63
C MET A 396 -17.54 -13.88 1.79
N LYS A 397 -16.64 -14.00 2.77
CA LYS A 397 -16.84 -14.82 3.97
C LYS A 397 -17.97 -14.29 4.86
N TRP A 398 -18.18 -12.97 4.89
CA TRP A 398 -19.23 -12.37 5.72
C TRP A 398 -20.62 -12.48 5.13
N GLY A 399 -20.76 -12.67 3.82
CA GLY A 399 -22.02 -12.94 3.14
C GLY A 399 -22.36 -11.98 2.02
N ASP A 400 -23.05 -12.51 1.04
CA ASP A 400 -23.42 -11.82 -0.21
C ASP A 400 -24.53 -10.79 -0.01
N ASP A 401 -25.33 -10.95 1.05
CA ASP A 401 -26.46 -10.10 1.39
C ASP A 401 -26.06 -8.75 1.99
N LEU A 402 -24.87 -8.64 2.61
CA LEU A 402 -24.43 -7.41 3.27
C LEU A 402 -24.29 -6.23 2.30
N PRO A 403 -23.58 -6.35 1.18
CA PRO A 403 -23.51 -5.25 0.22
C PRO A 403 -24.85 -4.97 -0.46
N ALA A 404 -25.78 -5.96 -0.50
CA ALA A 404 -27.11 -5.81 -1.09
C ALA A 404 -28.02 -4.84 -0.32
N ARG A 405 -27.73 -4.62 0.97
CA ARG A 405 -28.50 -3.73 1.85
C ARG A 405 -28.19 -2.25 1.65
N HIS A 406 -27.15 -1.94 0.88
CA HIS A 406 -26.67 -0.57 0.69
C HIS A 406 -26.80 -0.11 -0.77
N ASP A 407 -27.00 1.20 -0.94
CA ASP A 407 -27.01 1.83 -2.27
C ASP A 407 -25.60 1.98 -2.80
N LEU A 408 -25.16 1.04 -3.64
CA LEU A 408 -23.87 1.08 -4.32
C LEU A 408 -23.97 1.61 -5.76
N SER A 409 -25.08 2.28 -6.11
CA SER A 409 -25.34 2.78 -7.47
C SER A 409 -24.34 3.84 -7.94
N SER A 410 -23.71 4.56 -7.00
CA SER A 410 -22.66 5.54 -7.28
C SER A 410 -21.38 4.93 -7.83
N LEU A 411 -21.06 3.67 -7.52
CA LEU A 411 -19.86 3.01 -8.02
C LEU A 411 -19.87 2.93 -9.56
N LYS A 412 -18.76 3.32 -10.16
CA LYS A 412 -18.52 3.28 -11.60
C LYS A 412 -17.33 2.42 -11.98
N LEU A 413 -16.40 2.22 -11.04
CA LEU A 413 -15.19 1.45 -11.25
C LEU A 413 -14.74 0.81 -9.93
N LEU A 414 -14.26 -0.43 -10.02
CA LEU A 414 -13.64 -1.17 -8.93
C LEU A 414 -12.15 -1.37 -9.23
N GLY A 415 -11.34 -1.53 -8.18
CA GLY A 415 -9.93 -1.83 -8.34
C GLY A 415 -9.43 -2.81 -7.29
N SER A 416 -8.38 -3.56 -7.65
CA SER A 416 -7.72 -4.57 -6.83
C SER A 416 -6.22 -4.32 -6.75
N VAL A 417 -5.61 -4.48 -5.57
CA VAL A 417 -4.20 -4.14 -5.31
C VAL A 417 -3.57 -4.96 -4.19
N GLY A 418 -2.26 -5.12 -4.29
CA GLY A 418 -1.39 -5.59 -3.20
C GLY A 418 -1.04 -7.06 -3.25
N GLU A 419 -1.85 -7.87 -3.88
CA GLU A 419 -1.64 -9.29 -4.15
C GLU A 419 -2.44 -9.72 -5.39
N PRO A 420 -2.10 -10.84 -6.04
CA PRO A 420 -2.94 -11.38 -7.11
C PRO A 420 -4.34 -11.73 -6.60
N ILE A 421 -5.36 -11.41 -7.39
CA ILE A 421 -6.75 -11.78 -7.10
C ILE A 421 -7.10 -13.10 -7.80
N ASN A 422 -7.69 -14.04 -7.08
CA ASN A 422 -8.19 -15.26 -7.69
C ASN A 422 -9.49 -15.01 -8.46
N PRO A 423 -9.76 -15.80 -9.52
CA PRO A 423 -10.92 -15.59 -10.39
C PRO A 423 -12.26 -15.54 -9.66
N GLU A 424 -12.48 -16.38 -8.64
CA GLU A 424 -13.71 -16.41 -7.87
C GLU A 424 -13.95 -15.11 -7.11
N ALA A 425 -12.91 -14.56 -6.46
CA ALA A 425 -12.99 -13.29 -5.75
C ALA A 425 -13.20 -12.13 -6.73
N TRP A 426 -12.55 -12.18 -7.91
CA TRP A 426 -12.76 -11.20 -8.97
C TRP A 426 -14.22 -11.21 -9.47
N ILE A 427 -14.77 -12.39 -9.77
CA ILE A 427 -16.17 -12.55 -10.21
C ILE A 427 -17.13 -12.09 -9.13
N TRP A 428 -16.90 -12.49 -7.88
CA TRP A 428 -17.72 -12.04 -6.75
C TRP A 428 -17.72 -10.52 -6.61
N TYR A 429 -16.54 -9.91 -6.69
CA TYR A 429 -16.37 -8.46 -6.58
C TYR A 429 -17.10 -7.72 -7.70
N HIS A 430 -16.99 -8.23 -8.93
CA HIS A 430 -17.73 -7.71 -10.08
C HIS A 430 -19.25 -7.85 -9.91
N THR A 431 -19.71 -9.00 -9.47
CA THR A 431 -21.15 -9.31 -9.40
C THR A 431 -21.82 -8.61 -8.23
N HIS A 432 -21.29 -8.74 -7.02
CA HIS A 432 -21.97 -8.29 -5.80
C HIS A 432 -21.68 -6.82 -5.48
N ILE A 433 -20.47 -6.33 -5.70
CA ILE A 433 -20.12 -4.93 -5.43
C ILE A 433 -20.30 -4.08 -6.68
N GLY A 434 -19.78 -4.53 -7.80
CA GLY A 434 -19.89 -3.85 -9.09
C GLY A 434 -21.27 -3.94 -9.74
N ARG A 435 -22.15 -4.79 -9.21
CA ARG A 435 -23.48 -5.03 -9.78
C ARG A 435 -23.43 -5.43 -11.25
N ALA A 436 -22.43 -6.20 -11.65
CA ALA A 436 -22.12 -6.64 -13.03
C ALA A 436 -22.03 -5.49 -14.06
N ARG A 437 -21.78 -4.25 -13.60
CA ARG A 437 -21.69 -3.05 -14.46
C ARG A 437 -20.38 -2.28 -14.33
N CYS A 438 -19.67 -2.42 -13.19
CA CYS A 438 -18.42 -1.72 -12.96
C CYS A 438 -17.26 -2.53 -13.53
N PRO A 439 -16.40 -1.97 -14.39
CA PRO A 439 -15.15 -2.64 -14.74
C PRO A 439 -14.26 -2.77 -13.50
N ILE A 440 -13.42 -3.83 -13.49
CA ILE A 440 -12.40 -4.00 -12.45
C ILE A 440 -11.04 -3.71 -13.06
N VAL A 441 -10.29 -2.81 -12.45
CA VAL A 441 -8.86 -2.61 -12.72
C VAL A 441 -8.07 -3.40 -11.69
N ASP A 442 -7.58 -4.57 -12.09
CA ASP A 442 -6.64 -5.36 -11.30
C ASP A 442 -5.23 -4.87 -11.59
N THR A 443 -4.51 -4.42 -10.55
CA THR A 443 -3.27 -3.68 -10.72
C THR A 443 -2.09 -4.47 -10.19
N TYR A 444 -1.06 -4.61 -11.01
CA TYR A 444 0.23 -5.14 -10.57
C TYR A 444 1.28 -4.03 -10.55
N TRP A 445 1.94 -3.89 -9.42
CA TRP A 445 3.03 -2.98 -9.16
C TRP A 445 3.64 -3.22 -7.78
N GLN A 446 4.73 -2.52 -7.48
CA GLN A 446 5.50 -2.68 -6.25
C GLN A 446 5.85 -1.31 -5.65
N THR A 447 6.32 -1.27 -4.40
CA THR A 447 6.93 -0.06 -3.82
C THR A 447 8.03 0.47 -4.72
N GLU A 448 8.85 -0.43 -5.25
CA GLU A 448 9.97 -0.16 -6.14
C GLU A 448 9.56 0.45 -7.48
N THR A 449 8.35 0.18 -7.96
CA THR A 449 7.89 0.73 -9.24
C THR A 449 7.20 2.10 -9.12
N GLY A 450 6.83 2.48 -7.91
CA GLY A 450 6.19 3.77 -7.61
C GLY A 450 4.70 3.86 -8.00
N GLY A 451 4.27 3.13 -9.01
CA GLY A 451 2.90 3.09 -9.52
C GLY A 451 2.65 1.89 -10.40
N HIS A 452 1.47 1.83 -11.03
CA HIS A 452 0.99 0.70 -11.82
C HIS A 452 1.91 0.40 -13.01
N VAL A 453 2.31 -0.86 -13.17
CA VAL A 453 3.12 -1.32 -14.32
C VAL A 453 2.34 -2.27 -15.24
N VAL A 454 1.38 -3.03 -14.70
CA VAL A 454 0.44 -3.83 -15.50
C VAL A 454 -0.95 -3.63 -14.93
N THR A 455 -1.91 -3.20 -15.74
CA THR A 455 -3.29 -2.96 -15.33
C THR A 455 -4.19 -2.73 -16.55
N PRO A 456 -5.47 -3.13 -16.54
CA PRO A 456 -6.39 -2.76 -17.60
C PRO A 456 -6.65 -1.24 -17.61
N LEU A 457 -6.83 -0.66 -18.78
CA LEU A 457 -7.38 0.67 -18.95
C LEU A 457 -8.89 0.55 -19.16
N PRO A 458 -9.71 1.11 -18.26
CA PRO A 458 -11.16 1.02 -18.37
C PRO A 458 -11.64 1.71 -19.65
N GLY A 459 -12.59 1.08 -20.34
CA GLY A 459 -13.06 1.51 -21.66
C GLY A 459 -12.26 0.98 -22.84
N ALA A 460 -11.03 0.49 -22.63
CA ALA A 460 -10.15 0.02 -23.68
C ALA A 460 -9.83 -1.48 -23.58
N THR A 461 -9.50 -1.97 -22.39
CA THR A 461 -8.97 -3.33 -22.21
C THR A 461 -10.07 -4.28 -21.76
N PRO A 462 -10.47 -5.30 -22.57
CA PRO A 462 -11.27 -6.41 -22.07
C PRO A 462 -10.56 -7.09 -20.92
N THR A 463 -11.28 -7.48 -19.88
CA THR A 463 -10.69 -8.09 -18.68
C THR A 463 -10.86 -9.61 -18.67
N LYS A 464 -9.88 -10.30 -18.08
CA LYS A 464 -9.93 -11.75 -17.80
C LYS A 464 -9.78 -11.92 -16.30
N PRO A 465 -10.70 -12.62 -15.61
CA PRO A 465 -10.63 -12.80 -14.16
C PRO A 465 -9.27 -13.33 -13.69
N GLY A 466 -8.66 -12.65 -12.70
CA GLY A 466 -7.36 -13.01 -12.16
C GLY A 466 -6.14 -12.53 -12.96
N SER A 467 -6.35 -11.90 -14.12
CA SER A 467 -5.26 -11.26 -14.90
C SER A 467 -5.17 -9.78 -14.60
N CYS A 468 -3.95 -9.28 -14.35
CA CYS A 468 -3.69 -7.84 -14.33
C CYS A 468 -3.59 -7.23 -15.74
N THR A 469 -3.84 -8.00 -16.77
CA THR A 469 -3.99 -7.66 -18.20
C THR A 469 -2.69 -7.23 -18.88
N LEU A 470 -2.60 -5.97 -19.35
CA LEU A 470 -1.56 -5.49 -20.26
C LEU A 470 -0.66 -4.43 -19.58
N PRO A 471 0.58 -4.25 -20.04
CA PRO A 471 1.47 -3.23 -19.52
C PRO A 471 0.88 -1.82 -19.61
N MET A 472 1.16 -0.99 -18.62
CA MET A 472 0.82 0.43 -18.64
C MET A 472 1.56 1.15 -19.77
N LEU A 473 1.00 2.25 -20.29
CA LEU A 473 1.68 3.09 -21.27
C LEU A 473 3.06 3.53 -20.73
N GLY A 474 4.09 3.45 -21.58
CA GLY A 474 5.48 3.76 -21.21
C GLY A 474 6.22 2.66 -20.44
N ILE A 475 5.60 1.50 -20.20
CA ILE A 475 6.22 0.37 -19.52
C ILE A 475 6.53 -0.76 -20.52
N ASP A 476 7.81 -1.06 -20.70
CA ASP A 476 8.31 -2.17 -21.53
C ASP A 476 8.50 -3.43 -20.67
N ALA A 477 7.37 -4.08 -20.33
CA ALA A 477 7.37 -5.28 -19.51
C ALA A 477 7.43 -6.57 -20.35
N ALA A 478 8.05 -7.61 -19.80
CA ALA A 478 8.12 -8.92 -20.43
C ALA A 478 8.14 -10.05 -19.39
N VAL A 479 7.70 -11.24 -19.81
CA VAL A 479 7.92 -12.50 -19.11
C VAL A 479 9.04 -13.26 -19.82
N VAL A 480 10.13 -13.52 -19.11
CA VAL A 480 11.37 -14.04 -19.70
C VAL A 480 11.94 -15.22 -18.90
N ASN A 481 12.84 -15.98 -19.50
CA ASN A 481 13.68 -16.95 -18.79
C ASN A 481 14.87 -16.25 -18.10
N GLU A 482 15.74 -17.02 -17.42
CA GLU A 482 16.93 -16.49 -16.74
C GLU A 482 17.97 -15.88 -17.71
N GLN A 483 17.90 -16.22 -19.00
CA GLN A 483 18.74 -15.67 -20.05
C GLN A 483 18.14 -14.41 -20.71
N GLY A 484 17.00 -13.93 -20.20
CA GLY A 484 16.31 -12.74 -20.73
C GLY A 484 15.52 -12.98 -22.03
N GLN A 485 15.36 -14.23 -22.45
CA GLN A 485 14.60 -14.59 -23.65
C GLN A 485 13.10 -14.66 -23.32
N PRO A 486 12.22 -14.16 -24.20
CA PRO A 486 10.77 -14.23 -23.99
C PRO A 486 10.27 -15.66 -23.80
N MET A 487 9.36 -15.84 -22.85
CA MET A 487 8.70 -17.13 -22.63
C MET A 487 7.59 -17.36 -23.67
N PRO A 488 7.36 -18.61 -24.09
CA PRO A 488 6.19 -18.95 -24.88
C PRO A 488 4.87 -18.63 -24.15
N PRO A 489 3.77 -18.40 -24.91
CA PRO A 489 2.47 -18.18 -24.30
C PRO A 489 2.10 -19.27 -23.28
N ASN A 490 1.46 -18.85 -22.17
CA ASN A 490 1.03 -19.70 -21.05
C ASN A 490 2.16 -20.42 -20.29
N THR A 491 3.41 -20.04 -20.53
CA THR A 491 4.57 -20.60 -19.83
C THR A 491 5.05 -19.63 -18.75
N GLY A 492 5.26 -20.14 -17.53
CA GLY A 492 5.77 -19.35 -16.41
C GLY A 492 7.21 -18.91 -16.62
N GLY A 493 7.52 -17.70 -16.21
CA GLY A 493 8.85 -17.09 -16.28
C GLY A 493 9.02 -15.96 -15.27
N LEU A 494 10.06 -15.18 -15.44
CA LEU A 494 10.41 -14.04 -14.64
C LEU A 494 9.75 -12.77 -15.18
N PHE A 495 9.07 -12.00 -14.33
CA PHE A 495 8.57 -10.70 -14.74
C PHE A 495 9.68 -9.65 -14.67
N VAL A 496 9.94 -8.96 -15.78
CA VAL A 496 10.97 -7.93 -15.90
C VAL A 496 10.44 -6.68 -16.59
N ILE A 497 11.07 -5.53 -16.34
CA ILE A 497 10.88 -4.29 -17.09
C ILE A 497 12.21 -3.96 -17.76
N ARG A 498 12.21 -3.82 -19.10
CA ARG A 498 13.43 -3.72 -19.93
C ARG A 498 13.97 -2.30 -20.07
N LYS A 499 13.09 -1.30 -19.94
CA LYS A 499 13.44 0.12 -20.08
C LYS A 499 13.15 0.90 -18.79
N PRO A 500 13.88 1.96 -18.49
CA PRO A 500 13.58 2.79 -17.34
C PRO A 500 12.23 3.51 -17.49
N TRP A 501 11.58 3.80 -16.37
CA TRP A 501 10.36 4.59 -16.30
C TRP A 501 10.46 5.61 -15.16
N PRO A 502 9.73 6.75 -15.21
CA PRO A 502 9.95 7.84 -14.26
C PRO A 502 9.69 7.47 -12.80
N GLY A 503 8.72 6.58 -12.55
CA GLY A 503 8.33 6.13 -11.20
C GLY A 503 9.21 5.07 -10.59
N MET A 504 10.27 4.59 -11.27
CA MET A 504 11.17 3.58 -10.72
C MET A 504 11.92 4.08 -9.50
N LEU A 505 12.23 3.15 -8.57
CA LEU A 505 13.10 3.45 -7.44
C LEU A 505 14.45 4.01 -7.92
N ARG A 506 15.00 4.95 -7.15
CA ARG A 506 16.34 5.50 -7.47
C ARG A 506 17.45 4.80 -6.73
N ALA A 507 17.14 4.27 -5.54
CA ALA A 507 18.13 3.60 -4.69
C ALA A 507 17.43 2.72 -3.64
N VAL A 508 18.21 1.83 -3.04
CA VAL A 508 18.02 1.36 -1.66
C VAL A 508 18.85 2.31 -0.79
N TYR A 509 18.20 2.99 0.14
CA TYR A 509 18.82 4.04 0.94
C TYR A 509 20.08 3.54 1.66
N GLY A 510 21.19 4.27 1.48
CA GLY A 510 22.47 3.91 2.07
C GLY A 510 23.09 2.60 1.59
N ASN A 511 22.50 1.87 0.63
CA ASN A 511 22.98 0.53 0.24
C ASN A 511 22.94 0.30 -1.27
N ARG A 512 23.98 0.77 -1.96
CA ARG A 512 24.17 0.62 -3.40
C ARG A 512 24.27 -0.84 -3.85
N GLU A 513 24.98 -1.67 -3.10
CA GLU A 513 25.16 -3.09 -3.44
C GLU A 513 23.82 -3.80 -3.47
N ARG A 514 22.98 -3.57 -2.46
CA ARG A 514 21.64 -4.16 -2.37
C ARG A 514 20.70 -3.66 -3.48
N PHE A 515 20.86 -2.41 -3.94
CA PHE A 515 20.12 -1.88 -5.08
C PHE A 515 20.46 -2.64 -6.37
N VAL A 516 21.74 -2.85 -6.64
CA VAL A 516 22.20 -3.55 -7.84
C VAL A 516 21.86 -5.04 -7.77
N SER A 517 22.21 -5.70 -6.66
CA SER A 517 22.05 -7.16 -6.52
C SER A 517 20.58 -7.61 -6.54
N ASN A 518 19.69 -6.85 -5.92
CA ASN A 518 18.29 -7.25 -5.85
C ASN A 518 17.52 -7.01 -7.16
N TYR A 519 17.86 -5.94 -7.90
CA TYR A 519 16.97 -5.47 -8.96
C TYR A 519 17.57 -5.46 -10.36
N TRP A 520 18.91 -5.54 -10.51
CA TRP A 520 19.53 -5.24 -11.80
C TRP A 520 20.58 -6.26 -12.25
N SER A 521 21.00 -7.19 -11.39
CA SER A 521 22.08 -8.12 -11.70
C SER A 521 21.61 -9.44 -12.32
N ARG A 522 20.32 -9.79 -12.15
CA ARG A 522 19.84 -11.16 -12.44
C ARG A 522 19.51 -11.41 -13.90
N VAL A 523 18.87 -10.46 -14.57
CA VAL A 523 18.39 -10.62 -15.95
C VAL A 523 18.94 -9.49 -16.82
N LYS A 524 19.40 -9.85 -18.02
CA LYS A 524 19.80 -8.89 -19.04
C LYS A 524 19.02 -9.14 -20.31
N ASP A 525 18.75 -8.10 -21.09
CA ASP A 525 18.15 -8.23 -22.42
C ASP A 525 19.17 -8.75 -23.46
N ALA A 526 18.72 -8.91 -24.70
CA ALA A 526 19.55 -9.40 -25.80
C ALA A 526 20.76 -8.50 -26.12
N SER A 527 20.74 -7.23 -25.71
CA SER A 527 21.87 -6.29 -25.85
C SER A 527 22.87 -6.37 -24.70
N GLY A 528 22.59 -7.16 -23.66
CA GLY A 528 23.36 -7.24 -22.43
C GLY A 528 23.01 -6.15 -21.40
N THR A 529 21.98 -5.33 -21.68
CA THR A 529 21.51 -4.29 -20.76
C THR A 529 20.72 -4.92 -19.59
N PRO A 530 21.00 -4.54 -18.32
CA PRO A 530 20.26 -5.00 -17.17
C PRO A 530 18.77 -4.65 -17.28
N CYS A 531 17.91 -5.62 -17.00
CA CYS A 531 16.47 -5.41 -16.84
C CYS A 531 16.13 -5.25 -15.37
N TYR A 532 15.13 -4.42 -15.05
CA TYR A 532 14.56 -4.41 -13.72
C TYR A 532 13.93 -5.77 -13.42
N PHE A 533 14.39 -6.41 -12.36
CA PHE A 533 13.94 -7.70 -11.88
C PHE A 533 13.00 -7.53 -10.69
N SER A 534 11.72 -7.83 -10.88
CA SER A 534 10.70 -7.67 -9.85
C SER A 534 10.77 -8.69 -8.72
N ALA A 535 11.47 -9.79 -8.94
CA ALA A 535 11.44 -11.01 -8.14
C ALA A 535 10.05 -11.67 -8.06
N ASP A 536 9.18 -11.39 -9.01
CA ASP A 536 7.90 -12.05 -9.18
C ASP A 536 7.91 -12.95 -10.42
N GLY A 537 7.27 -14.11 -10.28
CA GLY A 537 6.95 -15.00 -11.41
C GLY A 537 5.69 -14.54 -12.11
N ALA A 538 5.65 -14.71 -13.42
CA ALA A 538 4.48 -14.41 -14.21
C ALA A 538 4.36 -15.35 -15.41
N ARG A 539 3.17 -15.41 -16.01
CA ARG A 539 2.94 -15.96 -17.36
C ARG A 539 2.13 -14.96 -18.18
N ALA A 540 2.31 -14.99 -19.48
CA ALA A 540 1.47 -14.27 -20.42
C ALA A 540 0.74 -15.24 -21.35
N ASP A 541 -0.51 -14.95 -21.73
CA ASP A 541 -1.22 -15.74 -22.72
C ASP A 541 -0.91 -15.29 -24.17
N ALA A 542 -1.57 -15.88 -25.14
CA ALA A 542 -1.38 -15.56 -26.55
C ALA A 542 -1.81 -14.13 -26.92
N ASP A 543 -2.69 -13.51 -26.12
CA ASP A 543 -3.11 -12.13 -26.29
C ASP A 543 -2.17 -11.13 -25.58
N GLY A 544 -1.15 -11.63 -24.85
CA GLY A 544 -0.20 -10.84 -24.07
C GLY A 544 -0.70 -10.46 -22.67
N TYR A 545 -1.82 -11.02 -22.23
CA TYR A 545 -2.37 -10.78 -20.87
C TYR A 545 -1.51 -11.45 -19.82
N VAL A 546 -1.19 -10.73 -18.77
CA VAL A 546 -0.25 -11.14 -17.72
C VAL A 546 -1.00 -11.64 -16.48
N TRP A 547 -0.61 -12.80 -15.99
CA TRP A 547 -0.95 -13.32 -14.66
C TRP A 547 0.30 -13.36 -13.79
N ILE A 548 0.24 -12.72 -12.65
CA ILE A 548 1.30 -12.79 -11.64
C ILE A 548 1.10 -14.07 -10.83
N GLN A 549 2.14 -14.88 -10.74
CA GLN A 549 2.12 -16.18 -10.07
C GLN A 549 2.64 -16.14 -8.63
N GLY A 550 3.10 -14.95 -8.17
CA GLY A 550 3.65 -14.71 -6.85
C GLY A 550 5.17 -14.53 -6.86
N ARG A 551 5.76 -14.42 -5.66
CA ARG A 551 7.21 -14.25 -5.50
C ARG A 551 7.96 -15.48 -6.00
N ILE A 552 9.07 -15.28 -6.69
CA ILE A 552 9.92 -16.40 -7.18
C ILE A 552 10.41 -17.26 -6.00
N ASP A 553 10.68 -16.64 -4.85
CA ASP A 553 11.05 -17.34 -3.63
C ASP A 553 9.92 -18.22 -3.06
N ASP A 554 8.67 -17.95 -3.45
CA ASP A 554 7.47 -18.70 -3.06
C ASP A 554 6.99 -19.68 -4.17
N VAL A 555 7.56 -19.62 -5.37
CA VAL A 555 7.26 -20.58 -6.44
C VAL A 555 7.84 -21.95 -6.04
N ILE A 556 7.01 -23.00 -6.20
CA ILE A 556 7.38 -24.37 -5.84
C ILE A 556 7.95 -25.08 -7.05
N LYS A 557 9.15 -25.65 -6.92
CA LYS A 557 9.76 -26.45 -7.99
C LYS A 557 9.43 -27.93 -7.79
N VAL A 558 8.36 -28.39 -8.42
CA VAL A 558 7.90 -29.79 -8.36
C VAL A 558 8.39 -30.54 -9.59
N SER A 559 9.19 -31.58 -9.41
CA SER A 559 9.71 -32.43 -10.50
C SER A 559 10.30 -31.63 -11.68
N GLY A 560 10.99 -30.53 -11.40
CA GLY A 560 11.59 -29.66 -12.41
C GLY A 560 10.69 -28.57 -12.99
N HIS A 561 9.39 -28.59 -12.71
CA HIS A 561 8.42 -27.58 -13.14
C HIS A 561 8.22 -26.52 -12.07
N LEU A 562 8.16 -25.25 -12.50
CA LEU A 562 7.83 -24.12 -11.63
C LEU A 562 6.30 -24.01 -11.52
N LEU A 563 5.79 -24.15 -10.29
CA LEU A 563 4.38 -24.07 -9.98
C LEU A 563 4.13 -22.85 -9.09
N GLY A 564 3.26 -21.95 -9.53
CA GLY A 564 2.84 -20.79 -8.73
C GLY A 564 1.97 -21.21 -7.54
N THR A 565 2.32 -20.78 -6.34
CA THR A 565 1.50 -21.06 -5.14
C THR A 565 0.07 -20.56 -5.30
N MET A 566 -0.11 -19.41 -5.95
CA MET A 566 -1.42 -18.79 -6.17
C MET A 566 -2.35 -19.64 -7.05
N GLU A 567 -1.81 -20.37 -8.01
CA GLU A 567 -2.60 -21.24 -8.88
C GLU A 567 -3.19 -22.42 -8.11
N VAL A 568 -2.38 -23.00 -7.24
CA VAL A 568 -2.83 -24.07 -6.33
C VAL A 568 -3.80 -23.54 -5.26
N GLU A 569 -3.50 -22.37 -4.66
CA GLU A 569 -4.38 -21.71 -3.70
C GLU A 569 -5.76 -21.39 -4.30
N SER A 570 -5.80 -20.86 -5.52
CA SER A 570 -7.05 -20.58 -6.26
C SER A 570 -7.88 -21.84 -6.44
N ALA A 571 -7.24 -22.94 -6.88
CA ALA A 571 -7.94 -24.19 -7.02
C ALA A 571 -8.49 -24.73 -5.69
N ILE A 572 -7.73 -24.59 -4.59
CA ILE A 572 -8.24 -25.00 -3.26
C ILE A 572 -9.43 -24.13 -2.85
N VAL A 573 -9.35 -22.81 -3.04
CA VAL A 573 -10.40 -21.86 -2.64
C VAL A 573 -11.68 -22.01 -3.49
N SER A 574 -11.58 -22.52 -4.73
CA SER A 574 -12.78 -22.82 -5.54
C SER A 574 -13.64 -23.95 -4.95
N HIS A 575 -13.10 -24.76 -4.03
CA HIS A 575 -13.88 -25.77 -3.34
C HIS A 575 -14.87 -25.15 -2.34
N PRO A 576 -16.16 -25.54 -2.32
CA PRO A 576 -17.20 -24.90 -1.51
C PRO A 576 -16.92 -24.87 0.01
N ALA A 577 -16.18 -25.86 0.53
CA ALA A 577 -15.81 -25.93 1.95
C ALA A 577 -14.78 -24.91 2.38
N VAL A 578 -14.00 -24.33 1.46
CA VAL A 578 -12.81 -23.56 1.77
C VAL A 578 -13.11 -22.07 1.88
N ALA A 579 -12.62 -21.45 2.95
CA ALA A 579 -12.68 -20.00 3.15
C ALA A 579 -11.41 -19.30 2.65
N GLU A 580 -10.22 -19.84 3.01
CA GLU A 580 -8.92 -19.33 2.58
C GLU A 580 -7.94 -20.50 2.47
N ALA A 581 -6.91 -20.32 1.65
CA ALA A 581 -5.81 -21.25 1.53
C ALA A 581 -4.48 -20.49 1.38
N ALA A 582 -3.41 -21.10 1.89
CA ALA A 582 -2.04 -20.69 1.61
C ALA A 582 -1.19 -21.93 1.32
N VAL A 583 -0.35 -21.82 0.30
CA VAL A 583 0.45 -22.95 -0.17
C VAL A 583 1.93 -22.61 -0.05
N VAL A 584 2.71 -23.56 0.43
CA VAL A 584 4.16 -23.47 0.53
C VAL A 584 4.85 -24.75 0.04
N GLY A 585 6.06 -24.60 -0.46
CA GLY A 585 6.91 -25.76 -0.76
C GLY A 585 7.62 -26.24 0.51
N MET A 586 7.72 -27.55 0.67
CA MET A 586 8.60 -28.19 1.67
C MET A 586 9.57 -29.14 0.96
N PRO A 587 10.78 -29.36 1.50
CA PRO A 587 11.76 -30.28 0.89
C PRO A 587 11.18 -31.68 0.66
N HIS A 588 11.52 -32.31 -0.48
CA HIS A 588 11.11 -33.66 -0.79
C HIS A 588 12.20 -34.36 -1.61
N ASP A 589 12.64 -35.54 -1.16
CA ASP A 589 13.82 -36.23 -1.70
C ASP A 589 13.71 -36.59 -3.19
N VAL A 590 12.51 -36.89 -3.68
CA VAL A 590 12.29 -37.31 -5.07
C VAL A 590 11.83 -36.17 -5.97
N LYS A 591 10.93 -35.29 -5.48
CA LYS A 591 10.31 -34.22 -6.29
C LYS A 591 11.08 -32.91 -6.23
N GLY A 592 12.10 -32.81 -5.37
CA GLY A 592 12.77 -31.56 -5.00
C GLY A 592 11.95 -30.74 -4.02
N SER A 593 10.67 -30.51 -4.30
CA SER A 593 9.71 -29.90 -3.36
C SER A 593 8.38 -30.63 -3.39
N ALA A 594 7.77 -30.81 -2.22
CA ALA A 594 6.39 -31.23 -2.01
C ALA A 594 5.51 -30.01 -1.75
N ILE A 595 4.23 -30.11 -2.04
CA ILE A 595 3.24 -29.05 -1.86
C ILE A 595 2.53 -29.23 -0.53
N CYS A 596 2.65 -28.25 0.40
CA CYS A 596 1.89 -28.20 1.64
C CYS A 596 0.87 -27.07 1.57
N ALA A 597 -0.40 -27.40 1.74
CA ALA A 597 -1.50 -26.45 1.74
C ALA A 597 -2.05 -26.27 3.17
N PHE A 598 -2.12 -25.03 3.63
CA PHE A 598 -2.82 -24.62 4.85
C PHE A 598 -4.18 -24.08 4.47
N VAL A 599 -5.25 -24.63 5.05
CA VAL A 599 -6.63 -24.38 4.60
C VAL A 599 -7.50 -23.97 5.79
N THR A 600 -8.19 -22.85 5.68
CA THR A 600 -9.28 -22.49 6.60
C THR A 600 -10.62 -22.87 5.97
N LEU A 601 -11.50 -23.49 6.76
CA LEU A 601 -12.78 -23.99 6.29
C LEU A 601 -13.92 -23.02 6.63
N LYS A 602 -15.01 -23.09 5.87
CA LYS A 602 -16.25 -22.35 6.15
C LYS A 602 -17.08 -23.08 7.18
N PRO A 603 -17.26 -22.57 8.41
CA PRO A 603 -18.04 -23.27 9.45
C PRO A 603 -19.50 -23.54 9.03
N ALA A 604 -20.10 -22.61 8.30
CA ALA A 604 -21.47 -22.77 7.78
C ALA A 604 -21.57 -23.95 6.82
N TRP A 605 -20.58 -24.14 5.93
CA TRP A 605 -20.58 -25.28 5.00
C TRP A 605 -20.39 -26.60 5.73
N LEU A 606 -19.45 -26.66 6.70
CA LEU A 606 -19.24 -27.86 7.53
C LEU A 606 -20.53 -28.27 8.25
N LYS A 607 -21.19 -27.31 8.87
CA LYS A 607 -22.45 -27.55 9.57
C LYS A 607 -23.57 -27.99 8.62
N ALA A 608 -23.71 -27.35 7.47
CA ALA A 608 -24.77 -27.67 6.51
C ALA A 608 -24.61 -29.06 5.87
N ASN A 609 -23.36 -29.56 5.79
CA ASN A 609 -23.05 -30.86 5.19
C ASN A 609 -22.72 -31.95 6.23
N ASP A 610 -22.94 -31.68 7.52
CA ASP A 610 -22.57 -32.56 8.63
C ASP A 610 -21.14 -33.13 8.51
N ARG A 611 -20.17 -32.23 8.20
CA ARG A 611 -18.76 -32.56 7.93
C ARG A 611 -17.86 -32.02 9.02
N LYS A 612 -16.73 -32.68 9.22
CA LYS A 612 -15.62 -32.24 10.08
C LYS A 612 -14.33 -32.11 9.26
N PRO A 613 -13.35 -31.37 9.73
CA PRO A 613 -12.02 -31.35 9.13
C PRO A 613 -11.33 -32.71 9.38
N ASP A 614 -11.48 -33.62 8.43
CA ASP A 614 -11.00 -35.01 8.49
C ASP A 614 -10.12 -35.39 7.30
N ASP A 615 -9.56 -36.60 7.31
CA ASP A 615 -8.70 -37.09 6.23
C ASP A 615 -9.45 -37.31 4.91
N ALA A 616 -10.77 -37.56 4.97
CA ALA A 616 -11.58 -37.68 3.77
C ALA A 616 -11.66 -36.33 3.06
N LEU A 617 -11.87 -35.23 3.80
CA LEU A 617 -11.90 -33.88 3.25
C LEU A 617 -10.50 -33.43 2.74
N ARG A 618 -9.40 -33.84 3.43
CA ARG A 618 -8.03 -33.58 2.93
C ARG A 618 -7.81 -34.22 1.55
N LYS A 619 -8.21 -35.47 1.40
CA LYS A 619 -8.10 -36.21 0.12
C LYS A 619 -8.98 -35.62 -0.97
N GLU A 620 -10.20 -35.19 -0.62
CA GLU A 620 -11.13 -34.51 -1.52
C GLU A 620 -10.56 -33.21 -2.05
N LEU A 621 -10.00 -32.36 -1.18
CA LEU A 621 -9.35 -31.10 -1.55
C LEU A 621 -8.13 -31.32 -2.46
N ALA A 622 -7.29 -32.30 -2.13
CA ALA A 622 -6.14 -32.65 -2.95
C ALA A 622 -6.55 -33.20 -4.35
N ALA A 623 -7.62 -33.99 -4.41
CA ALA A 623 -8.17 -34.47 -5.68
C ALA A 623 -8.82 -33.33 -6.48
N HIS A 624 -9.50 -32.41 -5.83
CA HIS A 624 -10.07 -31.22 -6.45
C HIS A 624 -8.98 -30.38 -7.14
N VAL A 625 -7.87 -30.10 -6.46
CA VAL A 625 -6.74 -29.38 -7.06
C VAL A 625 -6.16 -30.14 -8.26
N ALA A 626 -6.00 -31.45 -8.15
CA ALA A 626 -5.49 -32.26 -9.25
C ALA A 626 -6.43 -32.22 -10.48
N LYS A 627 -7.73 -32.10 -10.28
CA LYS A 627 -8.73 -31.94 -11.35
C LYS A 627 -8.66 -30.54 -11.98
N GLU A 628 -8.56 -29.48 -11.18
CA GLU A 628 -8.63 -28.09 -11.66
C GLU A 628 -7.32 -27.63 -12.31
N VAL A 629 -6.15 -28.00 -11.77
CA VAL A 629 -4.84 -27.52 -12.22
C VAL A 629 -4.01 -28.62 -12.90
N GLY A 630 -4.20 -29.87 -12.48
CA GLY A 630 -3.44 -31.02 -12.98
C GLY A 630 -2.75 -31.80 -11.85
N ALA A 631 -2.37 -33.04 -12.18
CA ALA A 631 -1.79 -33.99 -11.20
C ALA A 631 -0.50 -33.47 -10.54
N LEU A 632 0.28 -32.63 -11.23
CA LEU A 632 1.52 -32.03 -10.72
C LEU A 632 1.26 -31.06 -9.55
N ALA A 633 0.12 -30.40 -9.55
CA ALA A 633 -0.28 -29.40 -8.57
C ALA A 633 -0.96 -30.01 -7.32
N ARG A 634 -1.21 -31.32 -7.33
CA ARG A 634 -1.85 -32.01 -6.21
C ARG A 634 -1.07 -31.81 -4.91
N PRO A 635 -1.66 -31.25 -3.86
CA PRO A 635 -1.01 -31.12 -2.57
C PRO A 635 -0.60 -32.46 -2.00
N ASP A 636 0.63 -32.57 -1.52
CA ASP A 636 1.14 -33.73 -0.80
C ASP A 636 0.65 -33.74 0.65
N ALA A 637 0.46 -32.54 1.22
CA ALA A 637 -0.10 -32.35 2.56
C ALA A 637 -1.16 -31.25 2.53
N VAL A 638 -2.29 -31.50 3.22
CA VAL A 638 -3.31 -30.49 3.50
C VAL A 638 -3.47 -30.41 5.02
N ARG A 639 -3.23 -29.22 5.58
CA ARG A 639 -3.35 -28.91 7.01
C ARG A 639 -4.50 -27.95 7.23
N PHE A 640 -5.43 -28.32 8.09
CA PHE A 640 -6.52 -27.42 8.47
C PHE A 640 -6.01 -26.43 9.52
N ALA A 641 -6.48 -25.19 9.44
CA ALA A 641 -6.11 -24.12 10.35
C ALA A 641 -7.34 -23.26 10.69
N GLU A 642 -7.40 -22.74 11.90
CA GLU A 642 -8.43 -21.75 12.26
C GLU A 642 -8.21 -20.40 11.58
N GLY A 643 -6.97 -20.04 11.31
CA GLY A 643 -6.55 -18.83 10.61
C GLY A 643 -5.17 -18.98 9.98
N LEU A 644 -4.84 -18.08 9.07
CA LEU A 644 -3.52 -18.00 8.43
C LEU A 644 -2.73 -16.84 9.02
N PRO A 645 -1.39 -16.97 9.23
CA PRO A 645 -0.57 -15.88 9.71
C PRO A 645 -0.50 -14.79 8.65
N LYS A 646 -0.93 -13.58 9.04
CA LYS A 646 -0.99 -12.42 8.16
C LYS A 646 -0.19 -11.26 8.73
N THR A 647 0.35 -10.46 7.83
CA THR A 647 0.79 -9.12 8.21
C THR A 647 -0.41 -8.27 8.60
N ARG A 648 -0.17 -7.19 9.32
CA ARG A 648 -1.20 -6.21 9.67
C ARG A 648 -1.88 -5.56 8.46
N SER A 649 -1.28 -5.67 7.27
CA SER A 649 -1.90 -5.30 5.99
C SER A 649 -2.77 -6.40 5.39
N GLY A 650 -2.89 -7.56 6.05
CA GLY A 650 -3.67 -8.71 5.59
C GLY A 650 -2.92 -9.68 4.67
N LYS A 651 -1.66 -9.40 4.31
CA LYS A 651 -0.86 -10.27 3.45
C LYS A 651 -0.42 -11.53 4.20
N ILE A 652 -0.63 -12.70 3.61
CA ILE A 652 -0.23 -13.99 4.18
C ILE A 652 1.30 -14.07 4.29
N MET A 653 1.79 -14.48 5.45
CA MET A 653 3.22 -14.63 5.74
C MET A 653 3.68 -16.06 5.42
N ARG A 654 3.82 -16.38 4.12
CA ARG A 654 4.19 -17.72 3.66
C ARG A 654 5.52 -18.23 4.23
N ARG A 655 6.44 -17.34 4.56
CA ARG A 655 7.71 -17.73 5.20
C ARG A 655 7.47 -18.42 6.55
N LEU A 656 6.56 -17.90 7.37
CA LEU A 656 6.20 -18.54 8.64
C LEU A 656 5.50 -19.88 8.42
N LEU A 657 4.62 -19.97 7.43
CA LEU A 657 3.97 -21.23 7.07
C LEU A 657 4.97 -22.27 6.56
N ARG A 658 6.01 -21.84 5.85
CA ARG A 658 7.10 -22.73 5.41
C ARG A 658 7.90 -23.26 6.60
N ASP A 659 8.25 -22.42 7.57
CA ASP A 659 8.93 -22.83 8.79
C ASP A 659 8.08 -23.86 9.59
N VAL A 660 6.77 -23.62 9.69
CA VAL A 660 5.82 -24.57 10.26
C VAL A 660 5.77 -25.87 9.44
N ALA A 661 5.70 -25.79 8.11
CA ALA A 661 5.60 -26.99 7.25
C ALA A 661 6.79 -27.92 7.37
N VAL A 662 7.99 -27.39 7.64
CA VAL A 662 9.24 -28.17 7.80
C VAL A 662 9.61 -28.45 9.27
N GLY A 663 8.75 -28.07 10.24
CA GLY A 663 8.93 -28.38 11.65
C GLY A 663 10.07 -27.59 12.33
N VAL A 664 10.35 -26.35 11.92
CA VAL A 664 11.39 -25.51 12.55
C VAL A 664 10.97 -25.12 13.97
N GLU A 665 11.71 -25.54 14.98
CA GLU A 665 11.37 -25.28 16.39
C GLU A 665 11.45 -23.80 16.79
N LYS A 666 12.41 -23.05 16.25
CA LYS A 666 12.61 -21.63 16.58
C LYS A 666 12.43 -20.75 15.35
N ILE A 667 11.41 -19.86 15.36
CA ILE A 667 11.24 -18.88 14.31
C ILE A 667 12.39 -17.88 14.37
N ILE A 668 13.20 -17.85 13.30
CA ILE A 668 14.31 -16.91 13.12
C ILE A 668 13.85 -15.69 12.33
N GLN A 669 12.62 -15.73 11.79
CA GLN A 669 12.06 -14.76 10.86
C GLN A 669 11.60 -13.48 11.58
N ASP A 670 11.64 -12.34 10.83
CA ASP A 670 11.06 -11.08 11.29
C ASP A 670 9.53 -11.22 11.43
N THR A 671 9.06 -11.22 12.67
CA THR A 671 7.65 -11.28 13.04
C THR A 671 7.05 -9.92 13.40
N THR A 672 7.80 -8.83 13.28
CA THR A 672 7.37 -7.47 13.68
C THR A 672 6.14 -6.98 12.94
N THR A 673 5.85 -7.53 11.76
CA THR A 673 4.68 -7.20 10.94
C THR A 673 3.49 -8.14 11.16
N LEU A 674 3.62 -9.19 11.98
CA LEU A 674 2.57 -10.18 12.22
C LEU A 674 1.38 -9.55 12.98
N GLU A 675 0.18 -9.80 12.49
CA GLU A 675 -1.06 -9.27 13.07
C GLU A 675 -1.41 -9.96 14.41
N ASP A 676 -1.29 -11.29 14.45
CA ASP A 676 -1.64 -12.11 15.62
C ASP A 676 -0.65 -13.27 15.79
N PHE A 677 0.10 -13.24 16.88
CA PHE A 677 1.08 -14.29 17.25
C PHE A 677 0.43 -15.61 17.65
N SER A 678 -0.82 -15.60 18.15
CA SER A 678 -1.51 -16.80 18.59
C SER A 678 -1.78 -17.78 17.45
N VAL A 679 -1.97 -17.27 16.22
CA VAL A 679 -2.20 -18.08 15.03
C VAL A 679 -1.03 -19.01 14.74
N VAL A 680 0.20 -18.53 14.88
CA VAL A 680 1.41 -19.36 14.64
C VAL A 680 1.57 -20.43 15.72
N ALA A 681 1.26 -20.11 16.98
CA ALA A 681 1.30 -21.05 18.07
C ALA A 681 0.28 -22.21 17.86
N LYS A 682 -0.92 -21.88 17.44
CA LYS A 682 -1.98 -22.87 17.14
C LYS A 682 -1.60 -23.78 15.96
N LEU A 683 -1.06 -23.22 14.88
CA LEU A 683 -0.61 -23.99 13.71
C LEU A 683 0.45 -25.04 14.03
N ARG A 684 1.18 -24.88 15.13
CA ARG A 684 2.19 -25.83 15.61
C ARG A 684 1.57 -26.91 16.51
N GLN A 685 0.54 -26.56 17.28
CA GLN A 685 -0.14 -27.51 18.18
C GLN A 685 -0.99 -28.54 17.41
N ASP A 686 -1.45 -28.22 16.21
CA ASP A 686 -2.19 -29.14 15.35
C ASP A 686 -1.29 -30.22 14.70
N GLU A 687 0.01 -30.28 15.05
CA GLU A 687 0.98 -31.30 14.61
C GLU A 687 1.14 -32.49 15.60
N GLU A 688 0.67 -32.37 16.84
CA GLU A 688 0.60 -33.46 17.83
C GLU A 688 -0.77 -34.17 17.81
#